data_2a24ece5c35c75e0626deb9a7c0f45da
#
_entry.id   2a24ece5c35c75e0626deb9a7c0f45da
#
_cell.length_a   1.000
_cell.length_b   1.000
_cell.length_c   1.000
_cell.angle_alpha   90.00
_cell.angle_beta   90.00
_cell.angle_gamma   90.00
#
_symmetry.space_group_name_H-M   'P 1'
#
loop_
_entity.id
_entity.type
_entity.pdbx_description
1 polymer ?
#
loop_
_entity_poly.entity_id
_entity_poly.type
_entity_poly.pdbx_seq_one_letter_code
_entity_poly.pdbx_strand_id
1 'polypeptide(L)'
;MRGNSILRHVIVLCLVAATALTAVATTQAGFEQRVFKDDQGEHRYSVFLPEAYSANRQWPVILFLHGAGERGTDGRRPALVGLGPAIRARQSDFPFIAVFPQCEDLDSRYLAGWLADTADAQRALKILDEVEGEYSVDKSRRILTGWSMGGYGTWSIAATNPEHWAAVVPLAGGGETEWGAALAKTSVWAFHGSEDAAIRPQQSRQMIAAIRDAGSSPRYTEVTGGDHDIGPLVYGNTALLDWMRNPQTTEPTSLTLSAPTELPQLARENFKPEIELSGAVTVRLGNRMLDALAMSIPEMLPKDLLSGRIDDIYDSTVVDGYQFSIVFGEISWAVEPWRVRIQGYKKDHVNIQIGVQNARLRIGGTSVRGSSHSAYAGPIDVVIGHQYPVWLSFDVKPYIEARKLKLKLLGSRFDIPNDNWYVTYPAGVSTQGFGITREKVSNGLVNGLYGNKRRIEREVTSIVPNLVGQMEKQLELNQADQLIGSIWPLPVYQPQLQVWPQDVATDEHGVSVILGVSAAPFEPDLERPTPAQATATTATAADLPQSENLDVGVAPDILKYLTQQLINADVARIHVLDIPENAFADFVDRSVLEQSLPGLKSLPADTELRTVLHLTKPLEVGNDEQTSKPVFSAPELTFEVSTRTAEQKQWQRFGNLKFAVGQPADILLRRISHVQRALQLEWTDDPQLSVTAQSAAGEDLEIDRDRLSTLFVKCWNDWTRQGPAAQTVIPDIDLGLTQLRLSSASWRNPFLGVTFSPPGLRITNSTDQPMAYETKGPFSDWGGPFNLKPGDFHEYEIAYPLIYRRKVGGEYRMFTLAPGSHSEFRTPREGGEPQLFQAREDLDTEFRKKPEDETDAGRNPESATSADGQKVTLSEDTETAPAETAGNSAANGKGD
;
A
#
# COMPACT_ATOMS: atom_id res chain seq x y z
N MET A 1 -12.66 13.01 -0.29
CA MET A 1 -13.06 12.06 -1.35
C MET A 1 -11.89 11.13 -1.70
N ARG A 2 -11.24 10.48 -0.73
CA ARG A 2 -10.10 9.57 -0.95
C ARG A 2 -10.25 8.20 -0.28
N GLY A 3 -11.47 7.80 0.11
CA GLY A 3 -11.73 6.58 0.85
C GLY A 3 -12.26 5.37 0.07
N ASN A 4 -12.37 5.43 -1.26
CA ASN A 4 -13.05 4.39 -2.05
C ASN A 4 -12.12 3.36 -2.72
N SER A 5 -10.82 3.39 -2.45
CA SER A 5 -9.85 2.61 -3.21
C SER A 5 -9.78 1.11 -2.82
N ILE A 6 -9.68 0.79 -1.56
CA ILE A 6 -9.31 -0.58 -1.16
C ILE A 6 -10.44 -1.61 -1.32
N LEU A 7 -11.69 -1.24 -1.10
CA LEU A 7 -12.81 -2.18 -1.18
C LEU A 7 -13.38 -2.37 -2.59
N ARG A 8 -13.26 -1.36 -3.46
CA ARG A 8 -13.67 -1.51 -4.88
C ARG A 8 -12.81 -2.52 -5.64
N HIS A 9 -11.54 -2.69 -5.28
CA HIS A 9 -10.62 -3.64 -5.91
C HIS A 9 -10.99 -5.10 -5.66
N VAL A 10 -11.64 -5.38 -4.54
CA VAL A 10 -12.01 -6.73 -4.15
C VAL A 10 -13.24 -7.25 -4.89
N ILE A 11 -14.12 -6.38 -5.35
CA ILE A 11 -15.43 -6.76 -5.93
C ILE A 11 -15.37 -7.04 -7.44
N VAL A 12 -14.48 -6.41 -8.19
CA VAL A 12 -14.40 -6.56 -9.66
C VAL A 12 -13.72 -7.85 -10.11
N LEU A 13 -12.96 -8.51 -9.23
CA LEU A 13 -12.16 -9.70 -9.56
C LEU A 13 -12.95 -10.99 -9.83
N CYS A 14 -14.22 -11.07 -9.45
CA CYS A 14 -14.98 -12.33 -9.51
C CYS A 14 -15.83 -12.55 -10.78
N LEU A 15 -15.84 -11.64 -11.74
CA LEU A 15 -16.73 -11.72 -12.91
C LEU A 15 -16.09 -12.15 -14.23
N VAL A 16 -14.78 -12.42 -14.28
CA VAL A 16 -14.08 -12.73 -15.56
C VAL A 16 -13.61 -14.19 -15.69
N ALA A 17 -13.81 -15.05 -14.73
CA ALA A 17 -13.26 -16.41 -14.71
C ALA A 17 -14.21 -17.49 -15.26
N ALA A 18 -14.90 -17.25 -16.36
CA ALA A 18 -15.68 -18.32 -17.00
C ALA A 18 -15.75 -18.13 -18.52
N THR A 19 -14.64 -18.32 -19.22
CA THR A 19 -14.61 -18.86 -20.60
C THR A 19 -13.14 -18.98 -21.02
N ALA A 20 -12.63 -20.17 -21.12
CA ALA A 20 -11.77 -20.60 -22.21
C ALA A 20 -11.14 -21.95 -21.95
N LEU A 21 -11.35 -22.84 -22.84
CA LEU A 21 -10.42 -23.91 -23.16
C LEU A 21 -10.38 -24.03 -24.67
N THR A 22 -9.29 -23.62 -25.26
CA THR A 22 -8.67 -24.29 -26.42
C THR A 22 -7.24 -23.79 -26.54
N ALA A 23 -6.28 -24.62 -26.16
CA ALA A 23 -4.88 -24.38 -26.40
C ALA A 23 -4.58 -24.66 -27.88
N VAL A 24 -4.31 -23.63 -28.64
CA VAL A 24 -3.51 -23.71 -29.85
C VAL A 24 -2.19 -23.03 -29.53
N ALA A 25 -1.09 -23.76 -29.63
CA ALA A 25 0.24 -23.21 -29.57
C ALA A 25 0.42 -22.21 -30.73
N THR A 26 0.11 -20.96 -30.50
CA THR A 26 0.50 -19.87 -31.36
C THR A 26 1.83 -19.36 -30.85
N THR A 27 2.88 -19.51 -31.67
CA THR A 27 4.11 -18.72 -31.61
C THR A 27 3.75 -17.30 -31.15
N GLN A 28 4.45 -16.80 -30.13
CA GLN A 28 4.24 -15.41 -29.59
C GLN A 28 4.45 -14.44 -30.76
N ALA A 29 3.38 -14.07 -31.43
CA ALA A 29 3.42 -13.19 -32.57
C ALA A 29 3.92 -11.83 -32.11
N GLY A 30 5.01 -11.36 -32.69
CA GLY A 30 5.53 -10.01 -32.54
C GLY A 30 6.85 -9.86 -31.77
N PHE A 31 7.15 -10.62 -30.74
CA PHE A 31 8.45 -10.56 -30.05
C PHE A 31 9.39 -11.68 -30.49
N GLU A 32 10.58 -11.29 -30.94
CA GLU A 32 11.64 -12.21 -31.32
C GLU A 32 12.88 -11.98 -30.46
N GLN A 33 13.54 -13.09 -30.05
CA GLN A 33 14.85 -13.05 -29.39
C GLN A 33 15.94 -13.10 -30.45
N ARG A 34 16.91 -12.19 -30.32
CA ARG A 34 18.00 -11.99 -31.28
C ARG A 34 19.35 -11.98 -30.58
N VAL A 35 20.41 -12.15 -31.35
CA VAL A 35 21.78 -12.09 -30.87
C VAL A 35 22.59 -11.18 -31.79
N PHE A 36 23.06 -10.08 -31.24
CA PHE A 36 24.05 -9.20 -31.86
C PHE A 36 25.44 -9.73 -31.55
N LYS A 37 26.38 -9.65 -32.50
CA LYS A 37 27.77 -10.09 -32.32
C LYS A 37 28.74 -8.97 -32.62
N ASP A 38 29.65 -8.73 -31.72
CA ASP A 38 30.77 -7.82 -31.90
C ASP A 38 32.10 -8.45 -31.43
N ASP A 39 33.14 -7.63 -31.31
CA ASP A 39 34.47 -8.06 -30.84
C ASP A 39 34.50 -8.45 -29.35
N GLN A 40 33.46 -8.15 -28.60
CA GLN A 40 33.31 -8.47 -27.17
C GLN A 40 32.50 -9.74 -26.94
N GLY A 41 31.76 -10.21 -27.93
CA GLY A 41 31.01 -11.45 -27.79
C GLY A 41 29.62 -11.48 -28.46
N GLU A 42 28.75 -12.26 -27.85
CA GLU A 42 27.36 -12.43 -28.23
C GLU A 42 26.47 -11.69 -27.23
N HIS A 43 25.63 -10.79 -27.71
CA HIS A 43 24.78 -9.90 -26.93
C HIS A 43 23.32 -10.16 -27.32
N ARG A 44 22.53 -10.59 -26.35
CA ARG A 44 21.12 -10.91 -26.59
C ARG A 44 20.23 -9.68 -26.45
N TYR A 45 19.22 -9.59 -27.30
CA TYR A 45 18.23 -8.52 -27.29
C TYR A 45 16.88 -9.04 -27.77
N SER A 46 15.82 -8.24 -27.54
CA SER A 46 14.49 -8.52 -28.08
C SER A 46 14.14 -7.50 -29.15
N VAL A 47 13.40 -7.94 -30.17
CA VAL A 47 12.76 -7.06 -31.16
C VAL A 47 11.27 -7.39 -31.25
N PHE A 48 10.43 -6.39 -31.37
CA PHE A 48 9.02 -6.54 -31.65
C PHE A 48 8.72 -6.07 -33.08
N LEU A 49 8.02 -6.91 -33.83
CA LEU A 49 7.49 -6.57 -35.13
C LEU A 49 5.96 -6.43 -35.07
N PRO A 50 5.38 -5.35 -35.61
CA PRO A 50 3.93 -5.21 -35.70
C PRO A 50 3.26 -6.37 -36.44
N GLU A 51 2.08 -6.78 -36.01
CA GLU A 51 1.31 -7.84 -36.71
C GLU A 51 1.06 -7.48 -38.18
N ALA A 52 0.85 -6.19 -38.46
CA ALA A 52 0.67 -5.67 -39.82
C ALA A 52 2.00 -5.39 -40.55
N TYR A 53 3.16 -5.83 -40.05
CA TYR A 53 4.44 -5.56 -40.69
C TYR A 53 4.48 -6.05 -42.12
N SER A 54 5.01 -5.20 -42.99
CA SER A 54 5.25 -5.51 -44.43
C SER A 54 6.52 -4.81 -44.86
N ALA A 55 7.39 -5.51 -45.58
CA ALA A 55 8.62 -4.98 -46.16
C ALA A 55 8.35 -3.92 -47.24
N ASN A 56 7.12 -3.86 -47.79
CA ASN A 56 6.71 -2.89 -48.81
C ASN A 56 6.32 -1.51 -48.21
N ARG A 57 6.33 -1.38 -46.91
CA ARG A 57 6.02 -0.14 -46.17
C ARG A 57 7.13 0.15 -45.18
N GLN A 58 7.56 1.39 -45.12
CA GLN A 58 8.51 1.84 -44.12
C GLN A 58 7.83 2.09 -42.76
N TRP A 59 8.41 1.57 -41.72
CA TRP A 59 7.89 1.57 -40.35
C TRP A 59 8.70 2.48 -39.43
N PRO A 60 8.06 3.24 -38.53
CA PRO A 60 8.78 3.92 -37.47
C PRO A 60 9.37 2.89 -36.49
N VAL A 61 10.48 3.25 -35.88
CA VAL A 61 11.18 2.38 -34.91
C VAL A 61 11.38 3.07 -33.57
N ILE A 62 11.21 2.30 -32.50
CA ILE A 62 11.48 2.72 -31.12
C ILE A 62 12.71 1.97 -30.61
N LEU A 63 13.69 2.70 -30.09
CA LEU A 63 14.75 2.16 -29.25
C LEU A 63 14.34 2.37 -27.79
N PHE A 64 14.13 1.29 -27.06
CA PHE A 64 13.72 1.33 -25.65
C PHE A 64 14.89 0.94 -24.74
N LEU A 65 15.23 1.84 -23.79
CA LEU A 65 16.27 1.64 -22.79
C LEU A 65 15.63 1.32 -21.44
N HIS A 66 15.94 0.16 -20.90
CA HIS A 66 15.38 -0.34 -19.65
C HIS A 66 15.99 0.30 -18.39
N GLY A 67 15.42 0.05 -17.23
CA GLY A 67 15.92 0.48 -15.93
C GLY A 67 17.12 -0.35 -15.42
N ALA A 68 17.66 0.04 -14.27
CA ALA A 68 18.83 -0.64 -13.69
C ALA A 68 18.54 -2.09 -13.27
N GLY A 69 17.28 -2.43 -12.99
CA GLY A 69 16.84 -3.77 -12.59
C GLY A 69 16.88 -4.83 -13.69
N GLU A 70 16.84 -4.41 -14.95
CA GLU A 70 16.80 -5.30 -16.11
C GLU A 70 18.17 -5.54 -16.73
N ARG A 71 19.25 -5.07 -16.08
CA ARG A 71 20.63 -5.39 -16.50
C ARG A 71 20.89 -6.90 -16.49
N GLY A 72 21.73 -7.36 -17.38
CA GLY A 72 22.06 -8.78 -17.51
C GLY A 72 22.33 -9.18 -18.96
N THR A 73 22.30 -10.50 -19.24
CA THR A 73 22.66 -11.05 -20.56
C THR A 73 21.60 -11.95 -21.15
N ASP A 74 20.39 -11.99 -20.55
CA ASP A 74 19.32 -12.88 -21.00
C ASP A 74 18.58 -12.42 -22.26
N GLY A 75 18.62 -11.11 -22.57
CA GLY A 75 17.94 -10.47 -23.70
C GLY A 75 16.41 -10.38 -23.56
N ARG A 76 15.81 -10.85 -22.47
CA ARG A 76 14.35 -10.94 -22.26
C ARG A 76 13.81 -9.88 -21.30
N ARG A 77 14.50 -9.63 -20.18
CA ARG A 77 14.09 -8.69 -19.15
C ARG A 77 13.72 -7.32 -19.70
N PRO A 78 14.46 -6.73 -20.63
CA PRO A 78 14.11 -5.43 -21.20
C PRO A 78 12.70 -5.35 -21.78
N ALA A 79 12.20 -6.43 -22.35
CA ALA A 79 10.86 -6.48 -22.92
C ALA A 79 9.75 -6.83 -21.91
N LEU A 80 10.07 -7.08 -20.64
CA LEU A 80 9.11 -7.40 -19.58
C LEU A 80 8.64 -6.16 -18.81
N VAL A 81 9.29 -5.02 -18.98
CA VAL A 81 9.02 -3.77 -18.27
C VAL A 81 8.66 -2.63 -19.22
N GLY A 82 8.11 -1.57 -18.68
CA GLY A 82 7.85 -0.31 -19.39
C GLY A 82 7.05 -0.47 -20.67
N LEU A 83 7.72 -0.34 -21.83
CA LEU A 83 7.11 -0.40 -23.15
C LEU A 83 6.63 -1.80 -23.53
N GLY A 84 7.31 -2.87 -23.10
CA GLY A 84 6.99 -4.24 -23.47
C GLY A 84 5.58 -4.70 -23.07
N PRO A 85 5.15 -4.54 -21.81
CA PRO A 85 3.78 -4.80 -21.39
C PRO A 85 2.72 -3.99 -22.13
N ALA A 86 3.01 -2.72 -22.42
CA ALA A 86 2.11 -1.85 -23.20
C ALA A 86 1.92 -2.37 -24.64
N ILE A 87 2.97 -2.87 -25.26
CA ILE A 87 2.89 -3.55 -26.56
C ILE A 87 2.03 -4.82 -26.46
N ARG A 88 2.26 -5.68 -25.46
CA ARG A 88 1.48 -6.92 -25.30
C ARG A 88 -0.01 -6.66 -25.13
N ALA A 89 -0.37 -5.61 -24.38
CA ALA A 89 -1.77 -5.23 -24.15
C ALA A 89 -2.50 -4.80 -25.43
N ARG A 90 -1.77 -4.42 -26.50
CA ARG A 90 -2.32 -3.93 -27.78
C ARG A 90 -1.51 -4.43 -28.98
N GLN A 91 -1.07 -5.66 -28.95
CA GLN A 91 -0.15 -6.23 -29.93
C GLN A 91 -0.68 -6.16 -31.36
N SER A 92 -1.99 -6.34 -31.55
CA SER A 92 -2.62 -6.33 -32.87
C SER A 92 -2.63 -4.96 -33.58
N ASP A 93 -2.54 -3.85 -32.84
CA ASP A 93 -2.64 -2.50 -33.37
C ASP A 93 -1.42 -1.60 -33.05
N PHE A 94 -0.38 -2.17 -32.46
CA PHE A 94 0.83 -1.40 -32.12
C PHE A 94 1.62 -1.06 -33.40
N PRO A 95 1.87 0.22 -33.69
CA PRO A 95 2.27 0.65 -35.01
C PRO A 95 3.78 0.88 -35.20
N PHE A 96 4.63 0.42 -34.31
CA PHE A 96 6.07 0.63 -34.34
C PHE A 96 6.83 -0.69 -34.29
N ILE A 97 7.97 -0.76 -34.97
CA ILE A 97 9.02 -1.72 -34.63
C ILE A 97 9.64 -1.26 -33.33
N ALA A 98 9.88 -2.16 -32.35
CA ALA A 98 10.51 -1.79 -31.09
C ALA A 98 11.71 -2.68 -30.78
N VAL A 99 12.83 -2.08 -30.42
CA VAL A 99 14.11 -2.71 -30.14
C VAL A 99 14.43 -2.58 -28.65
N PHE A 100 14.73 -3.69 -28.02
CA PHE A 100 14.97 -3.82 -26.59
C PHE A 100 16.39 -4.39 -26.34
N PRO A 101 17.46 -3.58 -26.43
CA PRO A 101 18.80 -4.01 -26.04
C PRO A 101 18.87 -4.22 -24.54
N GLN A 102 19.86 -4.98 -24.08
CA GLN A 102 20.15 -5.16 -22.65
C GLN A 102 21.49 -4.57 -22.28
N CYS A 103 21.53 -3.80 -21.19
CA CYS A 103 22.75 -3.32 -20.57
C CYS A 103 23.37 -4.46 -19.78
N GLU A 104 24.62 -4.81 -20.09
CA GLU A 104 25.31 -5.96 -19.52
C GLU A 104 26.28 -5.59 -18.38
N ASP A 105 26.71 -4.33 -18.30
CA ASP A 105 27.59 -3.87 -17.22
C ASP A 105 26.84 -3.75 -15.89
N LEU A 106 26.87 -4.85 -15.12
CA LEU A 106 26.30 -4.91 -13.78
C LEU A 106 27.08 -4.10 -12.74
N ASP A 107 28.30 -3.71 -13.05
CA ASP A 107 29.22 -3.03 -12.14
C ASP A 107 29.26 -1.52 -12.34
N SER A 108 28.59 -1.01 -13.37
CA SER A 108 28.41 0.43 -13.56
C SER A 108 27.49 1.02 -12.48
N ARG A 109 27.61 2.35 -12.30
CA ARG A 109 26.65 3.09 -11.46
C ARG A 109 25.24 2.89 -11.97
N TYR A 110 24.26 2.84 -11.07
CA TYR A 110 22.87 2.52 -11.40
C TYR A 110 22.27 3.36 -12.52
N LEU A 111 22.59 4.63 -12.57
CA LEU A 111 22.03 5.55 -13.56
C LEU A 111 22.95 5.75 -14.77
N ALA A 112 24.15 5.14 -14.78
CA ALA A 112 25.18 5.37 -15.78
C ALA A 112 25.24 4.33 -16.90
N GLY A 113 24.56 3.18 -16.77
CA GLY A 113 24.71 2.06 -17.71
C GLY A 113 24.38 2.40 -19.16
N TRP A 114 23.46 3.35 -19.38
CA TRP A 114 23.05 3.82 -20.71
C TRP A 114 23.60 5.19 -21.09
N LEU A 115 24.59 5.76 -20.37
CA LEU A 115 25.21 7.02 -20.81
C LEU A 115 25.89 6.83 -22.17
N ALA A 116 25.83 7.85 -23.01
CA ALA A 116 26.20 7.75 -24.42
C ALA A 116 27.62 7.24 -24.68
N ASP A 117 28.54 7.43 -23.74
CA ASP A 117 29.96 6.99 -23.81
C ASP A 117 30.16 5.53 -23.33
N THR A 118 29.15 4.88 -22.81
CA THR A 118 29.25 3.48 -22.34
C THR A 118 29.24 2.48 -23.49
N ALA A 119 29.90 1.33 -23.26
CA ALA A 119 29.91 0.23 -24.23
C ALA A 119 28.50 -0.28 -24.55
N ASP A 120 27.61 -0.36 -23.55
CA ASP A 120 26.24 -0.82 -23.72
C ASP A 120 25.38 0.15 -24.52
N ALA A 121 25.51 1.46 -24.30
CA ALA A 121 24.82 2.47 -25.10
C ALA A 121 25.29 2.44 -26.57
N GLN A 122 26.58 2.33 -26.81
CA GLN A 122 27.13 2.20 -28.16
C GLN A 122 26.69 0.91 -28.84
N ARG A 123 26.58 -0.18 -28.10
CA ARG A 123 26.05 -1.45 -28.58
C ARG A 123 24.57 -1.34 -28.91
N ALA A 124 23.77 -0.69 -28.08
CA ALA A 124 22.35 -0.46 -28.33
C ALA A 124 22.11 0.30 -29.67
N LEU A 125 22.94 1.27 -29.98
CA LEU A 125 22.90 1.99 -31.27
C LEU A 125 23.26 1.08 -32.43
N LYS A 126 24.28 0.22 -32.31
CA LYS A 126 24.66 -0.76 -33.35
C LYS A 126 23.57 -1.81 -33.55
N ILE A 127 22.92 -2.27 -32.48
CA ILE A 127 21.76 -3.17 -32.57
C ILE A 127 20.61 -2.49 -33.34
N LEU A 128 20.34 -1.20 -33.08
CA LEU A 128 19.35 -0.46 -33.85
C LEU A 128 19.73 -0.39 -35.34
N ASP A 129 21.01 -0.12 -35.67
CA ASP A 129 21.49 -0.09 -37.06
C ASP A 129 21.33 -1.47 -37.74
N GLU A 130 21.56 -2.58 -37.02
CA GLU A 130 21.36 -3.95 -37.54
C GLU A 130 19.89 -4.19 -37.85
N VAL A 131 18.97 -3.85 -36.93
CA VAL A 131 17.53 -3.97 -37.13
C VAL A 131 17.05 -3.13 -38.32
N GLU A 132 17.58 -1.92 -38.49
CA GLU A 132 17.26 -1.04 -39.62
C GLU A 132 17.82 -1.55 -40.95
N GLY A 133 18.85 -2.37 -40.93
CA GLY A 133 19.39 -3.03 -42.09
C GLY A 133 18.56 -4.24 -42.52
N GLU A 134 17.91 -4.88 -41.57
CA GLU A 134 17.12 -6.09 -41.80
C GLU A 134 15.65 -5.80 -42.13
N TYR A 135 15.06 -4.82 -41.47
CA TYR A 135 13.64 -4.48 -41.60
C TYR A 135 13.44 -3.17 -42.36
N SER A 136 12.24 -3.01 -42.94
CA SER A 136 11.85 -1.78 -43.65
C SER A 136 11.54 -0.64 -42.69
N VAL A 137 12.58 0.01 -42.18
CA VAL A 137 12.48 1.10 -41.21
C VAL A 137 12.54 2.46 -41.89
N ASP A 138 11.70 3.39 -41.45
CA ASP A 138 11.79 4.80 -41.76
C ASP A 138 12.77 5.51 -40.80
N LYS A 139 13.98 5.72 -41.26
CA LYS A 139 15.06 6.33 -40.45
C LYS A 139 14.76 7.78 -40.04
N SER A 140 13.80 8.44 -40.70
CA SER A 140 13.33 9.78 -40.29
C SER A 140 12.32 9.73 -39.14
N ARG A 141 11.88 8.53 -38.72
CA ARG A 141 10.94 8.30 -37.62
C ARG A 141 11.50 7.36 -36.56
N ARG A 142 12.73 7.64 -36.16
CA ARG A 142 13.38 7.00 -35.00
C ARG A 142 12.91 7.64 -33.71
N ILE A 143 12.46 6.86 -32.77
CA ILE A 143 12.04 7.30 -31.44
C ILE A 143 13.00 6.69 -30.41
N LEU A 144 13.54 7.54 -29.53
CA LEU A 144 14.32 7.10 -28.36
C LEU A 144 13.50 7.28 -27.10
N THR A 145 13.39 6.21 -26.31
CA THR A 145 12.67 6.25 -25.04
C THR A 145 13.32 5.32 -24.03
N GLY A 146 13.11 5.59 -22.75
CA GLY A 146 13.60 4.75 -21.69
C GLY A 146 13.11 5.22 -20.34
N TRP A 147 13.20 4.33 -19.38
CA TRP A 147 12.70 4.51 -18.02
C TRP A 147 13.83 4.39 -16.99
N SER A 148 13.83 5.27 -15.93
CA SER A 148 14.81 5.23 -14.85
C SER A 148 16.25 5.43 -15.39
N MET A 149 17.15 4.46 -15.21
CA MET A 149 18.47 4.43 -15.85
C MET A 149 18.37 4.65 -17.37
N GLY A 150 17.36 4.02 -18.02
CA GLY A 150 17.07 4.25 -19.44
C GLY A 150 16.58 5.66 -19.74
N GLY A 151 15.93 6.32 -18.79
CA GLY A 151 15.56 7.74 -18.89
C GLY A 151 16.80 8.65 -18.94
N TYR A 152 17.81 8.38 -18.10
CA TYR A 152 19.13 9.04 -18.16
C TYR A 152 19.83 8.78 -19.50
N GLY A 153 19.85 7.51 -19.93
CA GLY A 153 20.39 7.13 -21.23
C GLY A 153 19.69 7.83 -22.39
N THR A 154 18.37 7.98 -22.32
CA THR A 154 17.56 8.69 -23.30
C THR A 154 18.01 10.15 -23.44
N TRP A 155 18.18 10.86 -22.31
CA TRP A 155 18.71 12.22 -22.33
C TRP A 155 20.14 12.30 -22.90
N SER A 156 21.04 11.42 -22.43
CA SER A 156 22.46 11.40 -22.79
C SER A 156 22.67 11.08 -24.27
N ILE A 157 22.06 9.99 -24.76
CA ILE A 157 22.20 9.56 -26.16
C ILE A 157 21.57 10.58 -27.11
N ALA A 158 20.40 11.12 -26.76
CA ALA A 158 19.75 12.14 -27.60
C ALA A 158 20.57 13.44 -27.69
N ALA A 159 21.21 13.85 -26.59
CA ALA A 159 22.06 15.05 -26.58
C ALA A 159 23.32 14.90 -27.44
N THR A 160 23.84 13.66 -27.55
CA THR A 160 25.04 13.37 -28.34
C THR A 160 24.76 13.38 -29.86
N ASN A 161 23.56 12.92 -30.26
CA ASN A 161 23.15 12.80 -31.66
C ASN A 161 21.69 13.27 -31.84
N PRO A 162 21.39 14.56 -31.61
CA PRO A 162 20.03 15.05 -31.53
C PRO A 162 19.24 14.96 -32.86
N GLU A 163 19.95 15.01 -34.00
CA GLU A 163 19.37 14.93 -35.33
C GLU A 163 18.94 13.51 -35.75
N HIS A 164 19.37 12.50 -35.04
CA HIS A 164 19.02 11.10 -35.30
C HIS A 164 17.60 10.75 -34.83
N TRP A 165 16.99 11.56 -33.98
CA TRP A 165 15.74 11.24 -33.32
C TRP A 165 14.60 12.15 -33.72
N ALA A 166 13.53 11.57 -34.23
CA ALA A 166 12.28 12.30 -34.53
C ALA A 166 11.55 12.67 -33.22
N ALA A 167 11.63 11.80 -32.22
CA ALA A 167 11.06 12.01 -30.89
C ALA A 167 11.96 11.43 -29.79
N VAL A 168 11.99 12.09 -28.64
CA VAL A 168 12.73 11.70 -27.44
C VAL A 168 11.77 11.69 -26.26
N VAL A 169 11.61 10.54 -25.61
CA VAL A 169 10.61 10.32 -24.57
C VAL A 169 11.26 9.72 -23.30
N PRO A 170 11.90 10.52 -22.47
CA PRO A 170 12.51 10.04 -21.22
C PRO A 170 11.44 9.95 -20.12
N LEU A 171 11.42 8.82 -19.38
CA LEU A 171 10.52 8.56 -18.25
C LEU A 171 11.32 8.43 -16.96
N ALA A 172 10.88 9.13 -15.91
CA ALA A 172 11.42 9.03 -14.54
C ALA A 172 12.95 9.04 -14.51
N GLY A 173 13.57 9.91 -15.31
CA GLY A 173 15.02 10.05 -15.45
C GLY A 173 15.49 11.49 -15.28
N GLY A 174 16.80 11.71 -15.38
CA GLY A 174 17.42 13.03 -15.33
C GLY A 174 18.61 13.11 -16.25
N GLY A 175 19.33 14.23 -16.21
CA GLY A 175 20.51 14.47 -17.04
C GLY A 175 21.23 15.72 -16.63
N GLU A 176 22.29 16.03 -17.35
CA GLU A 176 23.08 17.25 -17.16
C GLU A 176 22.42 18.41 -17.91
N THR A 177 22.23 19.53 -17.23
CA THR A 177 21.54 20.72 -17.80
C THR A 177 22.24 21.28 -19.04
N GLU A 178 23.52 21.04 -19.17
CA GLU A 178 24.34 21.40 -20.35
C GLU A 178 23.85 20.75 -21.65
N TRP A 179 23.17 19.60 -21.55
CA TRP A 179 22.57 18.90 -22.72
C TRP A 179 21.38 19.64 -23.29
N GLY A 180 20.80 20.58 -22.55
CA GLY A 180 19.60 21.32 -22.99
C GLY A 180 19.76 22.04 -24.32
N ALA A 181 20.91 22.63 -24.56
CA ALA A 181 21.21 23.34 -25.81
C ALA A 181 21.24 22.40 -27.03
N ALA A 182 21.79 21.19 -26.87
CA ALA A 182 21.84 20.20 -27.95
C ALA A 182 20.43 19.70 -28.31
N LEU A 183 19.56 19.57 -27.32
CA LEU A 183 18.21 19.06 -27.48
C LEU A 183 17.18 20.11 -27.94
N ALA A 184 17.56 21.36 -28.09
CA ALA A 184 16.65 22.47 -28.43
C ALA A 184 15.89 22.31 -29.76
N LYS A 185 16.40 21.51 -30.71
CA LYS A 185 15.77 21.24 -31.99
C LYS A 185 15.05 19.90 -32.07
N THR A 186 15.12 19.09 -31.04
CA THR A 186 14.54 17.75 -30.97
C THR A 186 13.15 17.82 -30.34
N SER A 187 12.19 17.05 -30.87
CA SER A 187 10.87 16.93 -30.29
C SER A 187 10.96 16.10 -28.99
N VAL A 188 10.77 16.73 -27.84
CA VAL A 188 10.90 16.10 -26.52
C VAL A 188 9.55 16.09 -25.81
N TRP A 189 9.20 14.94 -25.23
CA TRP A 189 8.09 14.82 -24.28
C TRP A 189 8.52 13.96 -23.09
N ALA A 190 8.85 14.59 -21.97
CA ALA A 190 9.30 13.92 -20.77
C ALA A 190 8.14 13.66 -19.79
N PHE A 191 8.25 12.56 -19.04
CA PHE A 191 7.28 12.14 -18.03
C PHE A 191 7.97 11.83 -16.71
N HIS A 192 7.31 12.15 -15.58
CA HIS A 192 7.80 11.83 -14.25
C HIS A 192 6.65 11.64 -13.27
N GLY A 193 6.80 10.72 -12.31
CA GLY A 193 5.84 10.57 -11.21
C GLY A 193 6.00 11.70 -10.19
N SER A 194 4.91 12.30 -9.72
CA SER A 194 5.00 13.40 -8.74
C SER A 194 5.49 12.96 -7.36
N GLU A 195 5.36 11.67 -7.05
CA GLU A 195 5.74 11.05 -5.77
C GLU A 195 6.92 10.08 -5.92
N ASP A 196 7.67 10.19 -7.03
CA ASP A 196 8.86 9.38 -7.28
C ASP A 196 9.93 9.65 -6.20
N ALA A 197 10.15 8.64 -5.33
CA ALA A 197 11.14 8.68 -4.27
C ALA A 197 12.52 8.15 -4.71
N ALA A 198 12.59 7.37 -5.80
CA ALA A 198 13.84 6.81 -6.32
C ALA A 198 14.62 7.85 -7.13
N ILE A 199 13.94 8.55 -8.03
CA ILE A 199 14.50 9.66 -8.80
C ILE A 199 13.54 10.84 -8.67
N ARG A 200 14.01 11.89 -8.03
CA ARG A 200 13.15 13.06 -7.76
C ARG A 200 12.66 13.72 -9.06
N PRO A 201 11.38 14.11 -9.18
CA PRO A 201 10.81 14.77 -10.35
C PRO A 201 11.59 16.05 -10.76
N GLN A 202 12.31 16.62 -9.80
CA GLN A 202 13.18 17.76 -10.01
C GLN A 202 14.21 17.53 -11.11
N GLN A 203 14.70 16.30 -11.29
CA GLN A 203 15.69 15.95 -12.32
C GLN A 203 15.10 16.18 -13.74
N SER A 204 13.90 15.68 -14.02
CA SER A 204 13.24 15.98 -15.30
C SER A 204 12.86 17.44 -15.46
N ARG A 205 12.40 18.10 -14.37
CA ARG A 205 12.06 19.54 -14.43
C ARG A 205 13.28 20.41 -14.80
N GLN A 206 14.47 20.09 -14.29
CA GLN A 206 15.72 20.79 -14.62
C GLN A 206 16.10 20.60 -16.08
N MET A 207 15.99 19.41 -16.63
CA MET A 207 16.23 19.15 -18.06
C MET A 207 15.26 19.92 -18.95
N ILE A 208 13.97 19.91 -18.63
CA ILE A 208 12.95 20.65 -19.36
C ILE A 208 13.21 22.18 -19.31
N ALA A 209 13.61 22.69 -18.14
CA ALA A 209 13.98 24.10 -18.00
C ALA A 209 15.18 24.44 -18.89
N ALA A 210 16.24 23.63 -18.88
CA ALA A 210 17.44 23.85 -19.69
C ALA A 210 17.13 23.87 -21.20
N ILE A 211 16.24 23.01 -21.68
CA ILE A 211 15.80 22.99 -23.08
C ILE A 211 14.96 24.23 -23.41
N ARG A 212 14.11 24.70 -22.49
CA ARG A 212 13.32 25.94 -22.65
C ARG A 212 14.22 27.18 -22.68
N ASP A 213 15.23 27.23 -21.81
CA ASP A 213 16.22 28.32 -21.78
C ASP A 213 17.03 28.37 -23.08
N ALA A 214 17.22 27.23 -23.74
CA ALA A 214 17.81 27.16 -25.08
C ALA A 214 16.83 27.54 -26.25
N GLY A 215 15.63 28.03 -25.91
CA GLY A 215 14.66 28.57 -26.86
C GLY A 215 13.71 27.56 -27.52
N SER A 216 13.58 26.37 -26.94
CA SER A 216 12.66 25.32 -27.40
C SER A 216 11.40 25.23 -26.54
N SER A 217 10.43 24.41 -26.99
CA SER A 217 9.16 24.17 -26.29
C SER A 217 8.94 22.68 -26.03
N PRO A 218 9.76 22.03 -25.18
CA PRO A 218 9.59 20.63 -24.85
C PRO A 218 8.31 20.42 -24.06
N ARG A 219 7.69 19.26 -24.24
CA ARG A 219 6.53 18.83 -23.46
C ARG A 219 7.00 18.17 -22.16
N TYR A 220 6.25 18.40 -21.08
CA TYR A 220 6.44 17.74 -19.80
C TYR A 220 5.09 17.39 -19.20
N THR A 221 4.94 16.14 -18.78
CA THR A 221 3.77 15.66 -18.04
C THR A 221 4.23 15.05 -16.74
N GLU A 222 3.75 15.60 -15.65
CA GLU A 222 3.94 15.03 -14.34
C GLU A 222 2.71 14.19 -13.98
N VAL A 223 2.94 12.91 -13.68
CA VAL A 223 1.87 11.97 -13.32
C VAL A 223 1.50 12.20 -11.88
N THR A 224 0.32 12.76 -11.63
CA THR A 224 -0.15 13.06 -10.27
C THR A 224 -0.33 11.80 -9.45
N GLY A 225 0.30 11.73 -8.26
CA GLY A 225 0.31 10.56 -7.40
C GLY A 225 1.10 9.37 -7.96
N GLY A 226 1.82 9.57 -9.09
CA GLY A 226 2.69 8.54 -9.66
C GLY A 226 3.99 8.40 -8.87
N ASP A 227 4.39 7.18 -8.63
CA ASP A 227 5.68 6.80 -8.08
C ASP A 227 6.75 6.66 -9.19
N HIS A 228 7.77 5.84 -8.93
CA HIS A 228 8.84 5.61 -9.91
C HIS A 228 8.40 4.82 -11.13
N ASP A 229 7.49 3.84 -11.01
CA ASP A 229 7.01 3.01 -12.12
C ASP A 229 5.77 3.61 -12.81
N ILE A 230 5.97 4.66 -13.55
CA ILE A 230 4.93 5.28 -14.41
C ILE A 230 4.86 4.64 -15.80
N GLY A 231 5.73 3.68 -16.12
CA GLY A 231 5.85 3.09 -17.46
C GLY A 231 4.54 2.53 -18.02
N PRO A 232 3.81 1.66 -17.30
CA PRO A 232 2.55 1.10 -17.77
C PRO A 232 1.49 2.15 -18.13
N LEU A 233 1.40 3.20 -17.30
CA LEU A 233 0.44 4.29 -17.52
C LEU A 233 0.80 5.16 -18.71
N VAL A 234 2.08 5.48 -18.86
CA VAL A 234 2.56 6.40 -19.92
C VAL A 234 2.58 5.69 -21.27
N TYR A 235 3.17 4.51 -21.37
CA TYR A 235 3.25 3.78 -22.65
C TYR A 235 1.90 3.16 -23.07
N GLY A 236 0.99 2.91 -22.15
CA GLY A 236 -0.38 2.50 -22.45
C GLY A 236 -1.25 3.62 -23.02
N ASN A 237 -0.80 4.88 -22.97
CA ASN A 237 -1.59 6.03 -23.39
C ASN A 237 -1.56 6.27 -24.90
N THR A 238 -2.74 6.31 -25.52
CA THR A 238 -2.88 6.51 -26.98
C THR A 238 -2.36 7.88 -27.44
N ALA A 239 -2.52 8.94 -26.62
CA ALA A 239 -2.06 10.27 -26.99
C ALA A 239 -0.53 10.34 -27.13
N LEU A 240 0.23 9.59 -26.32
CA LEU A 240 1.66 9.47 -26.48
C LEU A 240 2.01 8.75 -27.80
N LEU A 241 1.36 7.61 -28.07
CA LEU A 241 1.62 6.84 -29.29
C LEU A 241 1.27 7.62 -30.55
N ASP A 242 0.18 8.40 -30.53
CA ASP A 242 -0.20 9.26 -31.65
C ASP A 242 0.80 10.41 -31.85
N TRP A 243 1.30 11.00 -30.76
CA TRP A 243 2.35 11.98 -30.83
C TRP A 243 3.67 11.38 -31.34
N MET A 244 4.07 10.19 -30.90
CA MET A 244 5.26 9.49 -31.45
C MET A 244 5.17 9.21 -32.94
N ARG A 245 3.94 9.02 -33.51
CA ARG A 245 3.74 8.88 -34.95
C ARG A 245 3.99 10.17 -35.70
N ASN A 246 3.67 11.32 -35.12
CA ASN A 246 3.85 12.65 -35.70
C ASN A 246 4.28 13.67 -34.65
N PRO A 247 5.57 13.70 -34.27
CA PRO A 247 6.09 14.55 -33.19
C PRO A 247 6.02 16.05 -33.48
N GLN A 248 5.76 16.42 -34.75
CA GLN A 248 5.66 17.82 -35.19
C GLN A 248 4.26 18.42 -34.99
N THR A 249 3.29 17.66 -34.50
CA THR A 249 1.96 18.20 -34.23
C THR A 249 2.01 19.26 -33.15
N THR A 250 1.59 20.46 -33.49
CA THR A 250 1.56 21.64 -32.59
C THR A 250 0.32 21.69 -31.73
N GLU A 251 -0.62 20.77 -31.88
CA GLU A 251 -1.81 20.68 -31.02
C GLU A 251 -1.39 20.43 -29.56
N PRO A 252 -1.70 21.37 -28.66
CA PRO A 252 -1.40 21.19 -27.23
C PRO A 252 -2.39 20.21 -26.63
N THR A 253 -2.17 18.92 -26.81
CA THR A 253 -2.83 17.96 -25.95
C THR A 253 -2.17 18.08 -24.56
N SER A 254 -2.79 18.87 -23.70
CA SER A 254 -2.45 18.85 -22.27
C SER A 254 -2.88 17.49 -21.74
N LEU A 255 -1.98 16.53 -21.76
CA LEU A 255 -2.20 15.22 -21.19
C LEU A 255 -2.04 15.33 -19.68
N THR A 256 -3.15 15.22 -18.96
CA THR A 256 -3.13 15.07 -17.50
C THR A 256 -3.22 13.59 -17.21
N LEU A 257 -2.17 13.04 -16.61
CA LEU A 257 -2.15 11.67 -16.11
C LEU A 257 -2.18 11.70 -14.59
N SER A 258 -3.01 10.84 -14.03
CA SER A 258 -3.00 10.53 -12.60
C SER A 258 -2.72 9.05 -12.44
N ALA A 259 -1.91 8.67 -11.46
CA ALA A 259 -1.77 7.28 -11.10
C ALA A 259 -3.18 6.73 -10.82
N PRO A 260 -3.53 5.57 -11.38
CA PRO A 260 -4.78 4.94 -11.01
C PRO A 260 -4.73 4.70 -9.52
N THR A 261 -5.85 4.99 -8.83
CA THR A 261 -6.04 4.59 -7.44
C THR A 261 -6.00 3.06 -7.29
N GLU A 262 -5.97 2.38 -8.41
CA GLU A 262 -5.95 0.93 -8.61
C GLU A 262 -4.81 0.59 -9.56
N LEU A 263 -3.72 0.04 -9.03
CA LEU A 263 -2.67 -0.53 -9.87
C LEU A 263 -3.24 -1.72 -10.66
N PRO A 264 -2.99 -1.81 -11.98
CA PRO A 264 -3.36 -3.00 -12.73
C PRO A 264 -2.68 -4.20 -12.08
N GLN A 265 -3.46 -5.17 -11.64
CA GLN A 265 -2.93 -6.44 -11.16
C GLN A 265 -2.18 -7.08 -12.32
N LEU A 266 -0.88 -7.10 -12.25
CA LEU A 266 -0.06 -8.01 -13.04
C LEU A 266 -0.61 -9.41 -12.77
N ALA A 267 -1.03 -10.10 -13.82
CA ALA A 267 -1.68 -11.39 -13.72
C ALA A 267 -0.79 -12.35 -12.90
N ARG A 268 -1.22 -12.65 -11.66
CA ARG A 268 -0.54 -13.54 -10.73
C ARG A 268 -0.71 -15.02 -11.10
N GLU A 269 -1.19 -15.31 -12.30
CA GLU A 269 -1.44 -16.67 -12.78
C GLU A 269 -0.18 -17.54 -12.80
N ASN A 270 1.01 -16.94 -12.73
CA ASN A 270 2.30 -17.63 -12.78
C ASN A 270 3.21 -17.40 -11.57
N PHE A 271 2.66 -17.00 -10.40
CA PHE A 271 3.46 -16.87 -9.20
C PHE A 271 4.02 -18.23 -8.77
N LYS A 272 5.33 -18.39 -8.92
CA LYS A 272 6.07 -19.60 -8.50
C LYS A 272 7.10 -19.21 -7.44
N PRO A 273 6.81 -19.42 -6.16
CA PRO A 273 7.73 -19.03 -5.10
C PRO A 273 9.05 -19.84 -5.15
N GLU A 274 10.15 -19.19 -4.84
CA GLU A 274 11.42 -19.85 -4.52
C GLU A 274 11.55 -20.13 -3.03
N ILE A 275 10.88 -19.31 -2.21
CA ILE A 275 10.95 -19.38 -0.76
C ILE A 275 9.56 -19.24 -0.18
N GLU A 276 9.27 -20.07 0.81
CA GLU A 276 8.09 -19.95 1.66
C GLU A 276 8.53 -19.91 3.12
N LEU A 277 8.22 -18.81 3.80
CA LEU A 277 8.52 -18.58 5.21
C LEU A 277 7.23 -18.62 6.01
N SER A 278 7.05 -19.67 6.80
CA SER A 278 5.92 -19.81 7.73
C SER A 278 6.13 -18.96 8.97
N GLY A 279 5.06 -18.39 9.52
CA GLY A 279 5.13 -17.57 10.73
C GLY A 279 5.93 -16.27 10.57
N ALA A 280 5.97 -15.74 9.35
CA ALA A 280 6.79 -14.58 9.01
C ALA A 280 6.23 -13.26 9.56
N VAL A 281 4.91 -13.17 9.67
CA VAL A 281 4.24 -11.96 10.17
C VAL A 281 3.16 -12.36 11.17
N THR A 282 3.10 -11.65 12.29
CA THR A 282 2.03 -11.77 13.27
C THR A 282 1.21 -10.49 13.26
N VAL A 283 -0.11 -10.62 13.32
CA VAL A 283 -1.05 -9.50 13.33
C VAL A 283 -2.03 -9.69 14.47
N ARG A 284 -2.16 -8.68 15.33
CA ARG A 284 -3.19 -8.60 16.33
C ARG A 284 -4.07 -7.39 16.07
N LEU A 285 -5.37 -7.63 15.90
CA LEU A 285 -6.40 -6.61 15.78
C LEU A 285 -7.23 -6.61 17.06
N GLY A 286 -7.01 -5.62 17.92
CA GLY A 286 -7.82 -5.43 19.11
C GLY A 286 -9.25 -4.97 18.79
N ASN A 287 -10.18 -5.15 19.73
CA ASN A 287 -11.59 -4.79 19.52
C ASN A 287 -11.79 -3.32 19.15
N ARG A 288 -11.00 -2.43 19.74
CA ARG A 288 -10.99 -1.01 19.39
C ARG A 288 -10.67 -0.79 17.91
N MET A 289 -9.73 -1.54 17.36
CA MET A 289 -9.37 -1.45 15.94
C MET A 289 -10.41 -2.09 15.05
N LEU A 290 -10.96 -3.23 15.44
CA LEU A 290 -12.05 -3.89 14.71
C LEU A 290 -13.27 -2.99 14.61
N ASP A 291 -13.66 -2.31 15.69
CA ASP A 291 -14.79 -1.38 15.69
C ASP A 291 -14.49 -0.12 14.85
N ALA A 292 -13.28 0.40 14.92
CA ALA A 292 -12.83 1.51 14.08
C ALA A 292 -12.87 1.19 12.58
N LEU A 293 -12.41 0.01 12.19
CA LEU A 293 -12.52 -0.49 10.81
C LEU A 293 -13.98 -0.65 10.38
N ALA A 294 -14.81 -1.17 11.28
CA ALA A 294 -16.23 -1.41 11.02
C ALA A 294 -17.02 -0.12 10.75
N MET A 295 -16.59 1.03 11.29
CA MET A 295 -17.25 2.33 11.04
C MET A 295 -17.23 2.75 9.57
N SER A 296 -16.24 2.36 8.80
CA SER A 296 -16.14 2.69 7.38
C SER A 296 -16.99 1.77 6.49
N ILE A 297 -17.42 0.62 7.00
CA ILE A 297 -18.16 -0.39 6.22
C ILE A 297 -19.48 0.13 5.65
N PRO A 298 -20.33 0.88 6.37
CA PRO A 298 -21.60 1.37 5.83
C PRO A 298 -21.45 2.17 4.53
N GLU A 299 -20.42 2.98 4.40
CA GLU A 299 -20.15 3.78 3.20
C GLU A 299 -19.60 2.96 2.04
N MET A 300 -19.05 1.79 2.34
CA MET A 300 -18.38 0.89 1.41
C MET A 300 -19.33 -0.19 0.89
N LEU A 301 -20.49 -0.39 1.52
CA LEU A 301 -21.46 -1.42 1.08
C LEU A 301 -22.05 -1.07 -0.30
N PRO A 302 -22.04 -2.00 -1.26
CA PRO A 302 -22.65 -1.81 -2.55
C PRO A 302 -24.17 -1.52 -2.42
N LYS A 303 -24.67 -0.58 -3.19
CA LYS A 303 -26.08 -0.16 -3.12
C LYS A 303 -27.06 -1.27 -3.46
N ASP A 304 -26.67 -2.22 -4.26
CA ASP A 304 -27.44 -3.41 -4.61
C ASP A 304 -27.59 -4.39 -3.44
N LEU A 305 -26.76 -4.28 -2.40
CA LEU A 305 -26.94 -5.01 -1.14
C LEU A 305 -27.85 -4.29 -0.14
N LEU A 306 -28.18 -3.04 -0.40
CA LEU A 306 -29.00 -2.19 0.48
C LEU A 306 -30.43 -2.07 0.01
N SER A 307 -30.78 -2.63 -1.11
CA SER A 307 -32.13 -2.66 -1.64
C SER A 307 -32.36 -3.87 -2.53
N GLY A 308 -33.59 -4.30 -2.65
CA GLY A 308 -33.92 -5.48 -3.46
C GLY A 308 -35.40 -5.72 -3.62
N ARG A 309 -35.70 -6.84 -4.24
CA ARG A 309 -37.09 -7.35 -4.37
C ARG A 309 -37.19 -8.72 -3.70
N ILE A 310 -38.37 -9.02 -3.22
CA ILE A 310 -38.75 -10.33 -2.65
C ILE A 310 -39.88 -10.87 -3.50
N ASP A 311 -39.89 -12.18 -3.70
CA ASP A 311 -40.97 -12.87 -4.37
C ASP A 311 -42.30 -12.68 -3.65
N ASP A 312 -43.40 -12.83 -4.38
CA ASP A 312 -44.74 -12.72 -3.84
C ASP A 312 -44.94 -13.66 -2.64
N ILE A 313 -45.50 -13.12 -1.57
CA ILE A 313 -45.76 -13.86 -0.34
C ILE A 313 -47.21 -14.31 -0.32
N TYR A 314 -47.42 -15.63 -0.21
CA TYR A 314 -48.74 -16.25 -0.12
C TYR A 314 -49.09 -16.56 1.32
N ASP A 315 -50.24 -16.12 1.75
CA ASP A 315 -50.78 -16.36 3.09
C ASP A 315 -52.29 -16.73 3.00
N SER A 316 -52.87 -17.22 4.11
CA SER A 316 -54.29 -17.49 4.21
C SER A 316 -54.79 -17.18 5.60
N THR A 317 -56.01 -16.69 5.67
CA THR A 317 -56.67 -16.38 6.93
C THR A 317 -58.13 -16.85 6.90
N VAL A 318 -58.70 -17.05 8.08
CA VAL A 318 -60.14 -17.35 8.24
C VAL A 318 -60.79 -16.17 8.98
N VAL A 319 -61.75 -15.54 8.35
CA VAL A 319 -62.53 -14.44 8.94
C VAL A 319 -63.98 -14.78 8.87
N ASP A 320 -64.69 -14.73 9.99
CA ASP A 320 -66.12 -15.06 10.10
C ASP A 320 -66.48 -16.43 9.52
N GLY A 321 -65.57 -17.44 9.62
CA GLY A 321 -65.75 -18.79 9.08
C GLY A 321 -65.43 -18.94 7.57
N TYR A 322 -65.06 -17.90 6.88
CA TYR A 322 -64.67 -17.92 5.47
C TYR A 322 -63.15 -17.93 5.34
N GLN A 323 -62.66 -18.82 4.48
CA GLN A 323 -61.22 -18.87 4.18
C GLN A 323 -60.88 -17.90 3.06
N PHE A 324 -59.83 -17.11 3.27
CA PHE A 324 -59.29 -16.17 2.31
C PHE A 324 -57.82 -16.51 2.01
N SER A 325 -57.45 -16.50 0.74
CA SER A 325 -56.04 -16.46 0.31
C SER A 325 -55.59 -15.01 0.11
N ILE A 326 -54.42 -14.71 0.59
CA ILE A 326 -53.79 -13.37 0.54
C ILE A 326 -52.49 -13.51 -0.27
N VAL A 327 -52.31 -12.64 -1.25
CA VAL A 327 -51.06 -12.55 -2.01
C VAL A 327 -50.53 -11.12 -1.83
N PHE A 328 -49.38 -11.01 -1.18
CA PHE A 328 -48.62 -9.80 -1.11
C PHE A 328 -47.64 -9.78 -2.28
N GLY A 329 -47.81 -8.85 -3.20
CA GLY A 329 -47.03 -8.77 -4.45
C GLY A 329 -46.23 -7.48 -4.60
N GLU A 330 -45.34 -7.50 -5.56
CA GLU A 330 -44.46 -6.37 -5.86
C GLU A 330 -43.65 -5.88 -4.63
N ILE A 331 -43.11 -6.84 -3.86
CA ILE A 331 -42.41 -6.53 -2.62
C ILE A 331 -41.01 -6.03 -2.91
N SER A 332 -40.71 -4.82 -2.45
CA SER A 332 -39.36 -4.23 -2.49
C SER A 332 -38.93 -3.83 -1.09
N TRP A 333 -37.63 -3.87 -0.85
CA TRP A 333 -37.05 -3.43 0.39
C TRP A 333 -35.87 -2.49 0.15
N ALA A 334 -35.60 -1.59 1.10
CA ALA A 334 -34.46 -0.71 1.14
C ALA A 334 -34.07 -0.50 2.60
N VAL A 335 -32.76 -0.50 2.86
CA VAL A 335 -32.19 -0.25 4.18
C VAL A 335 -31.07 0.77 4.07
N GLU A 336 -30.95 1.60 5.10
CA GLU A 336 -29.81 2.47 5.30
C GLU A 336 -29.01 1.93 6.49
N PRO A 337 -27.79 1.42 6.26
CA PRO A 337 -26.95 0.94 7.34
C PRO A 337 -26.53 2.15 8.17
N TRP A 338 -26.79 2.08 9.48
CA TRP A 338 -26.46 3.16 10.41
C TRP A 338 -25.04 2.98 10.97
N ARG A 339 -24.69 1.78 11.42
CA ARG A 339 -23.38 1.46 12.00
C ARG A 339 -23.12 -0.05 11.86
N VAL A 340 -21.87 -0.40 11.67
CA VAL A 340 -21.39 -1.78 11.80
C VAL A 340 -20.47 -1.86 13.03
N ARG A 341 -20.56 -2.94 13.80
CA ARG A 341 -19.68 -3.28 14.91
C ARG A 341 -19.08 -4.65 14.68
N ILE A 342 -17.79 -4.81 14.96
CA ILE A 342 -17.08 -6.09 14.86
C ILE A 342 -16.26 -6.27 16.13
N GLN A 343 -16.51 -7.34 16.88
CA GLN A 343 -15.83 -7.59 18.15
C GLN A 343 -15.51 -9.07 18.34
N GLY A 344 -14.28 -9.37 18.75
CA GLY A 344 -13.96 -10.63 19.42
C GLY A 344 -14.51 -10.58 20.83
N TYR A 345 -15.22 -11.60 21.28
CA TYR A 345 -15.79 -11.59 22.64
C TYR A 345 -15.57 -12.89 23.42
N LYS A 346 -15.10 -13.92 22.76
CA LYS A 346 -14.64 -15.18 23.36
C LYS A 346 -13.86 -16.01 22.35
N LYS A 347 -13.26 -17.08 22.84
CA LYS A 347 -12.55 -18.02 21.97
C LYS A 347 -13.43 -18.51 20.82
N ASP A 348 -12.90 -18.49 19.62
CA ASP A 348 -13.53 -18.96 18.37
C ASP A 348 -14.79 -18.16 17.94
N HIS A 349 -15.00 -16.96 18.47
CA HIS A 349 -16.17 -16.16 18.12
C HIS A 349 -15.81 -14.69 17.83
N VAL A 350 -16.28 -14.24 16.70
CA VAL A 350 -16.35 -12.82 16.35
C VAL A 350 -17.83 -12.47 16.18
N ASN A 351 -18.32 -11.50 16.94
CA ASN A 351 -19.66 -10.96 16.79
C ASN A 351 -19.65 -9.81 15.80
N ILE A 352 -20.57 -9.83 14.87
CA ILE A 352 -20.77 -8.78 13.87
C ILE A 352 -22.20 -8.29 14.00
N GLN A 353 -22.35 -6.98 14.15
CA GLN A 353 -23.63 -6.32 14.30
C GLN A 353 -23.79 -5.24 13.21
N ILE A 354 -24.88 -5.29 12.48
CA ILE A 354 -25.25 -4.29 11.48
C ILE A 354 -26.50 -3.57 12.00
N GLY A 355 -26.32 -2.30 12.38
CA GLY A 355 -27.43 -1.43 12.78
C GLY A 355 -28.11 -0.83 11.56
N VAL A 356 -29.40 -0.94 11.48
CA VAL A 356 -30.22 -0.36 10.41
C VAL A 356 -31.26 0.58 11.00
N GLN A 357 -31.46 1.72 10.34
CA GLN A 357 -32.45 2.71 10.73
C GLN A 357 -33.36 3.02 9.54
N ASN A 358 -34.65 3.22 9.80
CA ASN A 358 -35.65 3.50 8.76
C ASN A 358 -35.69 2.45 7.63
N ALA A 359 -35.40 1.17 7.96
CA ALA A 359 -35.54 0.11 6.99
C ALA A 359 -37.00 0.03 6.52
N ARG A 360 -37.20 0.07 5.20
CA ARG A 360 -38.52 0.08 4.58
C ARG A 360 -38.72 -1.15 3.74
N LEU A 361 -39.81 -1.88 4.04
CA LEU A 361 -40.35 -2.94 3.19
C LEU A 361 -41.65 -2.43 2.57
N ARG A 362 -41.70 -2.28 1.26
CA ARG A 362 -42.86 -1.80 0.50
C ARG A 362 -43.48 -2.97 -0.22
N ILE A 363 -44.78 -3.20 0.07
CA ILE A 363 -45.66 -4.14 -0.61
C ILE A 363 -46.46 -3.34 -1.62
N GLY A 364 -46.19 -3.49 -2.91
CA GLY A 364 -46.81 -2.68 -3.97
C GLY A 364 -48.28 -2.93 -4.16
N GLY A 365 -48.73 -4.16 -3.97
CA GLY A 365 -50.13 -4.53 -4.05
C GLY A 365 -50.47 -5.79 -3.27
N THR A 366 -51.66 -5.86 -2.70
CA THR A 366 -52.13 -7.04 -1.97
C THR A 366 -53.48 -7.46 -2.50
N SER A 367 -53.60 -8.74 -2.97
CA SER A 367 -54.85 -9.33 -3.38
C SER A 367 -55.36 -10.29 -2.33
N VAL A 368 -56.63 -10.17 -1.99
CA VAL A 368 -57.34 -11.06 -1.06
C VAL A 368 -58.47 -11.75 -1.81
N ARG A 369 -58.53 -13.07 -1.78
CA ARG A 369 -59.55 -13.85 -2.49
C ARG A 369 -60.17 -14.90 -1.59
N GLY A 370 -61.49 -14.90 -1.52
CA GLY A 370 -62.33 -15.96 -0.94
C GLY A 370 -63.29 -16.53 -1.98
N SER A 371 -64.15 -17.49 -1.60
CA SER A 371 -65.09 -18.18 -2.51
C SER A 371 -66.06 -17.23 -3.24
N SER A 372 -66.51 -16.16 -2.61
CA SER A 372 -67.45 -15.19 -3.16
C SER A 372 -67.09 -13.75 -2.91
N HIS A 373 -65.88 -13.52 -2.41
CA HIS A 373 -65.39 -12.21 -1.97
C HIS A 373 -63.99 -11.97 -2.47
N SER A 374 -63.69 -10.75 -2.93
CA SER A 374 -62.33 -10.33 -3.28
C SER A 374 -62.10 -8.92 -2.85
N ALA A 375 -60.81 -8.63 -2.57
CA ALA A 375 -60.37 -7.29 -2.32
C ALA A 375 -58.95 -7.10 -2.91
N TYR A 376 -58.65 -5.87 -3.26
CA TYR A 376 -57.29 -5.43 -3.63
C TYR A 376 -56.94 -4.20 -2.79
N ALA A 377 -55.77 -4.23 -2.22
CA ALA A 377 -55.20 -3.12 -1.46
C ALA A 377 -53.98 -2.59 -2.17
N GLY A 378 -53.84 -1.29 -2.23
CA GLY A 378 -52.65 -0.59 -2.77
C GLY A 378 -51.44 -0.68 -1.84
N PRO A 379 -50.42 0.13 -2.06
CA PRO A 379 -49.16 0.03 -1.34
C PRO A 379 -49.30 0.10 0.18
N ILE A 380 -48.56 -0.79 0.85
CA ILE A 380 -48.38 -0.83 2.30
C ILE A 380 -46.90 -0.74 2.57
N ASP A 381 -46.44 0.18 3.44
CA ASP A 381 -45.07 0.24 3.88
C ASP A 381 -44.97 -0.33 5.32
N VAL A 382 -43.97 -1.20 5.52
CA VAL A 382 -43.52 -1.63 6.84
C VAL A 382 -42.21 -0.89 7.10
N VAL A 383 -42.14 -0.09 8.15
CA VAL A 383 -40.99 0.70 8.53
C VAL A 383 -40.45 0.15 9.85
N ILE A 384 -39.15 -0.17 9.86
CA ILE A 384 -38.47 -0.77 11.00
C ILE A 384 -37.32 0.16 11.41
N GLY A 385 -37.14 0.38 12.73
CA GLY A 385 -36.07 1.24 13.22
C GLY A 385 -36.36 2.73 13.06
N HIS A 386 -37.62 3.16 13.21
CA HIS A 386 -38.03 4.56 12.99
C HIS A 386 -37.66 5.48 14.17
N GLN A 387 -37.48 4.94 15.38
CA GLN A 387 -37.09 5.73 16.56
C GLN A 387 -35.61 5.57 16.86
N TYR A 388 -35.09 4.35 16.81
CA TYR A 388 -33.69 4.01 17.04
C TYR A 388 -33.25 2.82 16.17
N PRO A 389 -31.92 2.59 15.96
CA PRO A 389 -31.44 1.51 15.12
C PRO A 389 -31.86 0.14 15.64
N VAL A 390 -32.15 -0.77 14.72
CA VAL A 390 -32.39 -2.20 14.99
C VAL A 390 -31.19 -2.99 14.52
N TRP A 391 -30.76 -3.99 15.30
CA TRP A 391 -29.49 -4.66 15.06
C TRP A 391 -29.69 -6.06 14.47
N LEU A 392 -29.09 -6.32 13.31
CA LEU A 392 -28.83 -7.66 12.81
C LEU A 392 -27.50 -8.12 13.40
N SER A 393 -27.53 -9.08 14.30
CA SER A 393 -26.34 -9.64 14.97
C SER A 393 -26.08 -11.07 14.51
N PHE A 394 -24.84 -11.41 14.23
CA PHE A 394 -24.44 -12.77 13.90
C PHE A 394 -23.02 -13.06 14.38
N ASP A 395 -22.82 -14.32 14.74
CA ASP A 395 -21.54 -14.83 15.22
C ASP A 395 -20.87 -15.66 14.15
N VAL A 396 -19.59 -15.40 13.93
CA VAL A 396 -18.76 -16.18 13.01
C VAL A 396 -17.53 -16.72 13.73
N LYS A 397 -17.08 -17.91 13.32
CA LYS A 397 -15.79 -18.48 13.69
C LYS A 397 -14.84 -18.32 12.53
N PRO A 398 -13.75 -17.53 12.65
CA PRO A 398 -12.70 -17.52 11.65
C PRO A 398 -11.89 -18.83 11.75
N TYR A 399 -11.46 -19.34 10.59
CA TYR A 399 -10.56 -20.50 10.48
C TYR A 399 -9.77 -20.42 9.16
N ILE A 400 -8.69 -21.20 9.09
CA ILE A 400 -7.87 -21.24 7.88
C ILE A 400 -8.14 -22.54 7.12
N GLU A 401 -8.41 -22.42 5.82
CA GLU A 401 -8.56 -23.54 4.90
C GLU A 401 -7.85 -23.21 3.57
N ALA A 402 -6.98 -24.10 3.12
CA ALA A 402 -6.22 -23.93 1.87
C ALA A 402 -5.51 -22.55 1.77
N ARG A 403 -4.87 -22.10 2.84
CA ARG A 403 -4.20 -20.79 2.95
C ARG A 403 -5.14 -19.58 2.77
N LYS A 404 -6.43 -19.75 3.01
CA LYS A 404 -7.43 -18.68 2.97
C LYS A 404 -8.12 -18.54 4.32
N LEU A 405 -8.39 -17.31 4.71
CA LEU A 405 -9.21 -17.03 5.89
C LEU A 405 -10.68 -17.23 5.52
N LYS A 406 -11.34 -18.09 6.26
CA LYS A 406 -12.74 -18.48 6.11
C LYS A 406 -13.54 -18.14 7.36
N LEU A 407 -14.85 -17.96 7.18
CA LEU A 407 -15.77 -17.59 8.25
C LEU A 407 -16.89 -18.64 8.35
N LYS A 408 -16.96 -19.34 9.43
CA LYS A 408 -18.09 -20.26 9.70
C LYS A 408 -19.16 -19.53 10.48
N LEU A 409 -20.35 -19.37 9.90
CA LEU A 409 -21.52 -18.83 10.62
C LEU A 409 -21.91 -19.77 11.76
N LEU A 410 -22.03 -19.25 12.97
CA LEU A 410 -22.43 -19.98 14.19
C LEU A 410 -23.87 -19.71 14.56
N GLY A 411 -24.37 -18.51 14.28
CA GLY A 411 -25.74 -18.12 14.55
C GLY A 411 -26.03 -16.70 14.11
N SER A 412 -27.32 -16.38 13.98
CA SER A 412 -27.75 -15.02 13.63
C SER A 412 -29.05 -14.69 14.37
N ARG A 413 -29.24 -13.41 14.67
CA ARG A 413 -30.39 -12.87 15.37
C ARG A 413 -30.79 -11.52 14.82
N PHE A 414 -32.07 -11.33 14.64
CA PHE A 414 -32.67 -10.04 14.30
C PHE A 414 -34.00 -9.95 15.06
N ASP A 415 -34.10 -9.04 16.00
CA ASP A 415 -35.32 -8.84 16.80
C ASP A 415 -35.81 -7.39 16.56
N ILE A 416 -37.05 -7.23 16.18
CA ILE A 416 -37.69 -5.95 15.97
C ILE A 416 -38.38 -5.54 17.30
N PRO A 417 -37.97 -4.48 18.00
CA PRO A 417 -38.72 -3.99 19.17
C PRO A 417 -40.16 -3.58 18.78
N ASN A 418 -41.11 -3.88 19.67
CA ASN A 418 -42.54 -3.67 19.34
C ASN A 418 -42.90 -2.20 19.18
N ASP A 419 -42.19 -1.31 19.82
CA ASP A 419 -42.35 0.16 19.78
C ASP A 419 -41.57 0.83 18.64
N ASN A 420 -40.71 0.08 17.96
CA ASN A 420 -39.77 0.63 16.99
C ASN A 420 -40.04 0.19 15.55
N TRP A 421 -41.27 -0.15 15.23
CA TRP A 421 -41.71 -0.43 13.87
C TRP A 421 -43.18 -0.13 13.71
N TYR A 422 -43.61 0.15 12.50
CA TYR A 422 -45.03 0.34 12.18
C TYR A 422 -45.34 -0.09 10.77
N VAL A 423 -46.65 -0.38 10.55
CA VAL A 423 -47.21 -0.71 9.26
C VAL A 423 -48.18 0.39 8.85
N THR A 424 -48.00 0.94 7.66
CA THR A 424 -48.90 1.96 7.14
C THR A 424 -50.22 1.31 6.69
N TYR A 425 -51.33 2.06 6.75
CA TYR A 425 -52.55 1.65 6.09
C TYR A 425 -52.40 1.67 4.57
N PRO A 426 -53.02 0.74 3.82
CA PRO A 426 -52.94 0.74 2.37
C PRO A 426 -53.50 2.02 1.77
N ALA A 427 -52.80 2.55 0.74
CA ALA A 427 -53.15 3.82 0.10
C ALA A 427 -54.52 3.81 -0.61
N GLY A 428 -55.03 2.63 -0.93
CA GLY A 428 -56.36 2.45 -1.52
C GLY A 428 -56.83 1.02 -1.40
N VAL A 429 -58.11 0.85 -1.14
CA VAL A 429 -58.74 -0.50 -1.02
C VAL A 429 -59.99 -0.56 -1.87
N SER A 430 -60.09 -1.58 -2.73
CA SER A 430 -61.28 -1.95 -3.48
C SER A 430 -61.81 -3.29 -2.98
N THR A 431 -63.08 -3.43 -2.85
CA THR A 431 -63.74 -4.67 -2.33
C THR A 431 -64.91 -5.08 -3.23
N GLN A 432 -65.07 -6.39 -3.42
CA GLN A 432 -66.22 -7.02 -4.09
C GLN A 432 -66.78 -8.09 -3.18
N GLY A 433 -68.13 -8.11 -3.00
CA GLY A 433 -68.80 -9.08 -2.16
C GLY A 433 -69.57 -8.43 -1.02
N PHE A 434 -70.61 -9.14 -0.52
CA PHE A 434 -71.49 -8.65 0.54
C PHE A 434 -70.80 -8.73 1.90
N GLY A 435 -70.81 -7.61 2.70
CA GLY A 435 -70.28 -7.58 4.08
C GLY A 435 -68.75 -7.35 4.21
N ILE A 436 -68.01 -7.25 3.11
CA ILE A 436 -66.60 -6.85 3.15
C ILE A 436 -66.51 -5.33 2.97
N THR A 437 -66.02 -4.65 4.01
CA THR A 437 -65.78 -3.22 3.97
C THR A 437 -64.28 -2.92 3.75
N ARG A 438 -63.99 -1.79 3.14
CA ARG A 438 -62.59 -1.31 2.98
C ARG A 438 -61.82 -1.25 4.29
N GLU A 439 -62.49 -0.84 5.36
CA GLU A 439 -61.93 -0.73 6.71
C GLU A 439 -61.58 -2.11 7.30
N LYS A 440 -62.46 -3.12 7.15
CA LYS A 440 -62.18 -4.48 7.60
C LYS A 440 -60.96 -5.07 6.87
N VAL A 441 -60.84 -4.84 5.57
CA VAL A 441 -59.67 -5.29 4.79
C VAL A 441 -58.41 -4.58 5.21
N SER A 442 -58.43 -3.24 5.32
CA SER A 442 -57.28 -2.46 5.78
C SER A 442 -56.79 -2.91 7.15
N ASN A 443 -57.68 -2.98 8.14
CA ASN A 443 -57.32 -3.40 9.51
C ASN A 443 -56.83 -4.87 9.53
N GLY A 444 -57.45 -5.74 8.74
CA GLY A 444 -57.07 -7.16 8.63
C GLY A 444 -55.66 -7.33 8.07
N LEU A 445 -55.29 -6.58 7.03
CA LEU A 445 -53.96 -6.60 6.44
C LEU A 445 -52.90 -6.04 7.40
N VAL A 446 -53.17 -4.90 8.00
CA VAL A 446 -52.23 -4.27 8.97
C VAL A 446 -52.00 -5.20 10.17
N ASN A 447 -53.07 -5.71 10.77
CA ASN A 447 -52.97 -6.65 11.89
C ASN A 447 -52.29 -7.96 11.48
N GLY A 448 -52.55 -8.44 10.26
CA GLY A 448 -51.88 -9.62 9.70
C GLY A 448 -50.38 -9.45 9.55
N LEU A 449 -49.91 -8.27 9.09
CA LEU A 449 -48.50 -7.94 9.00
C LEU A 449 -47.85 -7.81 10.39
N TYR A 450 -48.53 -7.20 11.37
CA TYR A 450 -48.06 -7.21 12.76
C TYR A 450 -47.96 -8.64 13.34
N GLY A 451 -48.92 -9.50 13.01
CA GLY A 451 -48.89 -10.91 13.40
C GLY A 451 -47.78 -11.74 12.75
N ASN A 452 -47.28 -11.28 11.60
CA ASN A 452 -46.19 -11.93 10.86
C ASN A 452 -44.78 -11.43 11.21
N LYS A 453 -44.61 -10.64 12.29
CA LYS A 453 -43.34 -10.10 12.74
C LYS A 453 -42.21 -11.15 12.75
N ARG A 454 -42.42 -12.31 13.36
CA ARG A 454 -41.42 -13.40 13.42
C ARG A 454 -41.02 -13.94 12.06
N ARG A 455 -41.87 -13.81 11.05
CA ARG A 455 -41.57 -14.21 9.67
C ARG A 455 -40.62 -13.18 9.07
N ILE A 456 -40.91 -11.89 9.24
CA ILE A 456 -40.02 -10.81 8.81
C ILE A 456 -38.62 -10.94 9.45
N GLU A 457 -38.57 -11.20 10.75
CA GLU A 457 -37.30 -11.42 11.47
C GLU A 457 -36.52 -12.60 10.88
N ARG A 458 -37.17 -13.70 10.55
CA ARG A 458 -36.53 -14.87 9.91
C ARG A 458 -36.06 -14.59 8.49
N GLU A 459 -36.80 -13.86 7.69
CA GLU A 459 -36.42 -13.50 6.32
C GLU A 459 -35.14 -12.59 6.33
N VAL A 460 -35.05 -11.64 7.26
CA VAL A 460 -33.87 -10.84 7.44
C VAL A 460 -32.66 -11.70 7.84
N THR A 461 -32.83 -12.64 8.76
CA THR A 461 -31.73 -13.53 9.16
C THR A 461 -31.30 -14.50 8.05
N SER A 462 -32.16 -14.79 7.10
CA SER A 462 -31.87 -15.70 5.98
C SER A 462 -30.84 -15.15 4.99
N ILE A 463 -30.60 -13.85 4.97
CA ILE A 463 -29.57 -13.21 4.11
C ILE A 463 -28.15 -13.34 4.68
N VAL A 464 -28.00 -13.64 5.99
CA VAL A 464 -26.70 -13.62 6.67
C VAL A 464 -25.67 -14.58 6.04
N PRO A 465 -26.01 -15.81 5.60
CA PRO A 465 -25.04 -16.67 4.93
C PRO A 465 -24.43 -16.04 3.68
N ASN A 466 -25.22 -15.29 2.91
CA ASN A 466 -24.73 -14.59 1.72
C ASN A 466 -23.78 -13.43 2.11
N LEU A 467 -24.11 -12.69 3.18
CA LEU A 467 -23.24 -11.63 3.71
C LEU A 467 -21.89 -12.19 4.16
N VAL A 468 -21.91 -13.31 4.91
CA VAL A 468 -20.66 -13.98 5.34
C VAL A 468 -19.84 -14.43 4.14
N GLY A 469 -20.45 -15.02 3.11
CA GLY A 469 -19.76 -15.44 1.89
C GLY A 469 -19.13 -14.26 1.11
N GLN A 470 -19.75 -13.09 1.15
CA GLN A 470 -19.15 -11.88 0.55
C GLN A 470 -18.00 -11.33 1.40
N MET A 471 -18.15 -11.35 2.72
CA MET A 471 -17.06 -10.99 3.62
C MET A 471 -15.82 -11.87 3.41
N GLU A 472 -16.00 -13.19 3.27
CA GLU A 472 -14.89 -14.11 2.96
C GLU A 472 -14.14 -13.71 1.69
N LYS A 473 -14.87 -13.33 0.62
CA LYS A 473 -14.22 -12.88 -0.63
C LYS A 473 -13.39 -11.62 -0.45
N GLN A 474 -13.81 -10.74 0.46
CA GLN A 474 -13.08 -9.49 0.75
C GLN A 474 -11.86 -9.70 1.65
N LEU A 475 -11.82 -10.80 2.41
CA LEU A 475 -10.69 -11.17 3.27
C LEU A 475 -9.56 -11.91 2.53
N GLU A 476 -9.67 -12.09 1.20
CA GLU A 476 -8.58 -12.66 0.41
C GLU A 476 -7.41 -11.66 0.36
N LEU A 477 -6.32 -12.00 1.07
CA LEU A 477 -5.10 -11.17 1.16
C LEU A 477 -4.31 -11.23 -0.15
N ASN A 478 -4.65 -10.37 -1.11
CA ASN A 478 -4.03 -10.36 -2.44
C ASN A 478 -3.10 -9.17 -2.72
N GLN A 479 -2.77 -8.32 -1.71
CA GLN A 479 -2.19 -7.00 -1.96
C GLN A 479 -0.89 -6.68 -1.17
N ALA A 480 -0.11 -7.69 -0.76
CA ALA A 480 1.15 -7.43 -0.04
C ALA A 480 2.23 -6.72 -0.90
N ASP A 481 2.13 -6.83 -2.21
CA ASP A 481 3.12 -6.26 -3.14
C ASP A 481 3.23 -4.72 -3.05
N GLN A 482 2.14 -4.04 -2.69
CA GLN A 482 2.09 -2.57 -2.62
C GLN A 482 2.82 -1.99 -1.39
N LEU A 483 2.76 -2.70 -0.25
CA LEU A 483 3.43 -2.26 0.97
C LEU A 483 4.96 -2.35 0.85
N ILE A 484 5.46 -3.28 0.06
CA ILE A 484 6.89 -3.52 -0.07
C ILE A 484 7.53 -2.57 -1.08
N GLY A 485 6.84 -2.23 -2.15
CA GLY A 485 7.32 -1.22 -3.11
C GLY A 485 7.63 0.13 -2.44
N SER A 486 6.88 0.50 -1.40
CA SER A 486 7.08 1.77 -0.69
C SER A 486 8.22 1.75 0.34
N ILE A 487 8.64 0.57 0.80
CA ILE A 487 9.72 0.41 1.79
C ILE A 487 11.00 -0.20 1.21
N TRP A 488 10.98 -0.67 -0.03
CA TRP A 488 12.14 -1.25 -0.68
C TRP A 488 13.15 -0.17 -1.05
N PRO A 489 14.36 -0.17 -0.46
CA PRO A 489 15.28 0.98 -0.58
C PRO A 489 16.06 1.01 -1.90
N LEU A 490 16.00 -0.06 -2.70
CA LEU A 490 16.78 -0.20 -3.92
C LEU A 490 15.89 -0.03 -5.15
N PRO A 491 16.24 0.82 -6.12
CA PRO A 491 15.50 0.96 -7.38
C PRO A 491 15.67 -0.24 -8.32
N VAL A 492 16.17 -1.35 -7.81
CA VAL A 492 16.51 -2.56 -8.53
C VAL A 492 15.70 -3.72 -7.99
N TYR A 493 15.23 -4.56 -8.89
CA TYR A 493 14.68 -5.87 -8.63
C TYR A 493 13.76 -5.96 -7.39
N GLN A 494 12.47 -5.74 -7.58
CA GLN A 494 11.47 -5.99 -6.55
C GLN A 494 11.05 -7.47 -6.61
N PRO A 495 11.28 -8.27 -5.56
CA PRO A 495 10.75 -9.62 -5.52
C PRO A 495 9.21 -9.56 -5.46
N GLN A 496 8.55 -10.48 -6.15
CA GLN A 496 7.12 -10.67 -5.97
C GLN A 496 6.88 -11.35 -4.64
N LEU A 497 6.03 -10.78 -3.81
CA LEU A 497 5.67 -11.33 -2.52
C LEU A 497 4.19 -11.71 -2.48
N GLN A 498 3.90 -12.80 -1.84
CA GLN A 498 2.55 -13.23 -1.50
C GLN A 498 2.45 -13.52 -0.02
N VAL A 499 1.48 -12.91 0.63
CA VAL A 499 1.17 -13.17 2.03
C VAL A 499 -0.03 -14.11 2.11
N TRP A 500 0.03 -15.09 2.99
CA TRP A 500 -1.05 -16.06 3.17
C TRP A 500 -1.29 -16.35 4.66
N PRO A 501 -2.57 -16.47 5.09
CA PRO A 501 -2.90 -16.76 6.48
C PRO A 501 -2.54 -18.22 6.81
N GLN A 502 -1.93 -18.41 7.97
CA GLN A 502 -1.47 -19.70 8.47
C GLN A 502 -2.29 -20.16 9.67
N ASP A 503 -2.54 -19.27 10.61
CA ASP A 503 -3.30 -19.55 11.82
C ASP A 503 -4.12 -18.33 12.23
N VAL A 504 -5.26 -18.56 12.91
CA VAL A 504 -6.15 -17.52 13.41
C VAL A 504 -6.74 -17.92 14.77
N ALA A 505 -6.73 -16.99 15.69
CA ALA A 505 -7.38 -17.13 16.99
C ALA A 505 -8.19 -15.89 17.35
N THR A 506 -9.21 -16.08 18.17
CA THR A 506 -10.02 -14.99 18.72
C THR A 506 -10.14 -15.14 20.23
N ASP A 507 -10.24 -14.03 20.91
CA ASP A 507 -10.49 -13.92 22.33
C ASP A 507 -11.43 -12.74 22.64
N GLU A 508 -11.60 -12.39 23.89
CA GLU A 508 -12.46 -11.29 24.34
C GLU A 508 -11.89 -9.88 24.05
N HIS A 509 -10.65 -9.81 23.56
CA HIS A 509 -9.97 -8.55 23.23
C HIS A 509 -9.73 -8.36 21.72
N GLY A 510 -10.08 -9.34 20.87
CA GLY A 510 -9.93 -9.20 19.43
C GLY A 510 -9.56 -10.46 18.67
N VAL A 511 -8.86 -10.27 17.55
CA VAL A 511 -8.47 -11.32 16.60
C VAL A 511 -6.96 -11.31 16.38
N SER A 512 -6.33 -12.47 16.46
CA SER A 512 -4.92 -12.69 16.14
C SER A 512 -4.79 -13.54 14.88
N VAL A 513 -3.86 -13.18 14.00
CA VAL A 513 -3.56 -13.93 12.77
C VAL A 513 -2.05 -14.11 12.65
N ILE A 514 -1.63 -15.30 12.25
CA ILE A 514 -0.25 -15.56 11.82
C ILE A 514 -0.25 -15.75 10.31
N LEU A 515 0.69 -15.09 9.65
CA LEU A 515 0.82 -15.08 8.22
C LEU A 515 2.17 -15.68 7.80
N GLY A 516 2.14 -16.43 6.72
CA GLY A 516 3.34 -16.82 5.98
C GLY A 516 3.59 -15.85 4.84
N VAL A 517 4.84 -15.79 4.39
CA VAL A 517 5.29 -15.01 3.24
C VAL A 517 5.94 -15.94 2.22
N SER A 518 5.52 -15.84 0.99
CA SER A 518 6.15 -16.51 -0.14
C SER A 518 6.80 -15.46 -1.03
N ALA A 519 8.01 -15.71 -1.51
CA ALA A 519 8.71 -14.79 -2.39
C ALA A 519 9.13 -15.48 -3.69
N ALA A 520 8.96 -14.77 -4.81
CA ALA A 520 9.35 -15.20 -6.13
C ALA A 520 10.14 -14.12 -6.85
N PRO A 521 11.18 -14.47 -7.65
CA PRO A 521 11.81 -13.54 -8.54
C PRO A 521 10.85 -13.14 -9.68
N PHE A 522 11.14 -12.01 -10.31
CA PHE A 522 10.27 -11.41 -11.34
C PHE A 522 10.19 -12.21 -12.66
N GLU A 523 10.94 -13.29 -12.85
CA GLU A 523 10.99 -14.04 -14.10
C GLU A 523 9.91 -15.13 -14.16
N PRO A 524 8.89 -15.04 -15.03
CA PRO A 524 7.77 -15.97 -15.05
C PRO A 524 8.06 -17.35 -15.68
N ASP A 525 9.12 -17.48 -16.47
CA ASP A 525 9.27 -18.62 -17.40
C ASP A 525 10.34 -19.67 -17.05
N LEU A 526 11.02 -19.54 -15.91
CA LEU A 526 12.01 -20.55 -15.51
C LEU A 526 11.34 -21.73 -14.81
N GLU A 527 11.73 -22.96 -15.19
CA GLU A 527 11.47 -24.14 -14.38
C GLU A 527 12.18 -23.97 -13.02
N ARG A 528 11.42 -23.86 -11.96
CA ARG A 528 11.95 -23.59 -10.64
C ARG A 528 11.93 -24.83 -9.77
N PRO A 529 12.94 -25.00 -8.92
CA PRO A 529 12.94 -26.06 -7.92
C PRO A 529 11.77 -25.91 -6.95
N THR A 530 11.48 -26.95 -6.18
CA THR A 530 10.54 -26.87 -5.07
C THR A 530 10.96 -25.74 -4.13
N PRO A 531 10.02 -24.88 -3.69
CA PRO A 531 10.36 -23.75 -2.83
C PRO A 531 11.08 -24.21 -1.56
N ALA A 532 12.11 -23.47 -1.16
CA ALA A 532 12.73 -23.67 0.13
C ALA A 532 11.72 -23.32 1.24
N GLN A 533 11.53 -24.24 2.18
CA GLN A 533 10.60 -24.10 3.31
C GLN A 533 11.37 -23.68 4.55
N ALA A 534 10.91 -22.64 5.22
CA ALA A 534 11.46 -22.20 6.48
C ALA A 534 10.34 -21.76 7.45
N THR A 535 10.66 -21.70 8.73
CA THR A 535 9.72 -21.33 9.77
C THR A 535 10.37 -20.30 10.69
N ALA A 536 9.79 -19.10 10.75
CA ALA A 536 10.26 -18.02 11.62
C ALA A 536 9.79 -18.21 13.07
N THR A 537 8.56 -18.71 13.26
CA THR A 537 8.04 -19.03 14.60
C THR A 537 7.15 -20.27 14.58
N THR A 538 7.16 -21.00 15.68
CA THR A 538 6.23 -22.10 15.98
C THR A 538 5.08 -21.65 16.88
N ALA A 539 5.04 -20.38 17.31
CA ALA A 539 3.94 -19.83 18.09
C ALA A 539 2.62 -19.93 17.33
N THR A 540 1.51 -20.10 18.07
CA THR A 540 0.18 -20.07 17.49
C THR A 540 -0.44 -18.66 17.60
N ALA A 541 -1.49 -18.38 16.84
CA ALA A 541 -2.19 -17.11 16.93
C ALA A 541 -2.78 -16.85 18.34
N ALA A 542 -3.07 -17.91 19.11
CA ALA A 542 -3.54 -17.82 20.47
C ALA A 542 -2.46 -17.39 21.47
N ASP A 543 -1.18 -17.55 21.13
CA ASP A 543 -0.03 -17.20 21.98
C ASP A 543 0.36 -15.72 21.85
N LEU A 544 -0.23 -14.99 20.89
CA LEU A 544 0.10 -13.57 20.68
C LEU A 544 -0.42 -12.70 21.84
N PRO A 545 0.35 -11.66 22.23
CA PRO A 545 -0.05 -10.76 23.30
C PRO A 545 -1.40 -10.08 23.00
N GLN A 546 -2.23 -9.95 24.04
CA GLN A 546 -3.49 -9.22 23.94
C GLN A 546 -3.24 -7.71 23.82
N SER A 547 -3.95 -7.05 22.92
CA SER A 547 -3.87 -5.61 22.70
C SER A 547 -5.19 -5.11 22.13
N GLU A 548 -5.56 -3.90 22.47
CA GLU A 548 -6.70 -3.17 21.89
C GLU A 548 -6.35 -2.42 20.61
N ASN A 549 -5.07 -2.39 20.23
CA ASN A 549 -4.54 -1.73 19.05
C ASN A 549 -4.30 -2.71 17.89
N LEU A 550 -3.72 -2.21 16.79
CA LEU A 550 -3.15 -3.04 15.75
C LEU A 550 -1.67 -3.28 16.04
N ASP A 551 -1.33 -4.49 16.45
CA ASP A 551 0.07 -4.90 16.60
C ASP A 551 0.48 -5.78 15.43
N VAL A 552 1.62 -5.46 14.85
CA VAL A 552 2.23 -6.21 13.76
C VAL A 552 3.64 -6.61 14.18
N GLY A 553 3.93 -7.91 14.15
CA GLY A 553 5.27 -8.44 14.33
C GLY A 553 5.81 -8.95 13.00
N VAL A 554 7.01 -8.52 12.63
CA VAL A 554 7.69 -8.94 11.40
C VAL A 554 8.93 -9.73 11.77
N ALA A 555 9.03 -10.96 11.28
CA ALA A 555 10.22 -11.78 11.51
C ALA A 555 11.39 -11.26 10.66
N PRO A 556 12.56 -11.00 11.24
CA PRO A 556 13.73 -10.53 10.52
C PRO A 556 14.28 -11.54 9.52
N ASP A 557 13.94 -12.81 9.65
CA ASP A 557 14.26 -13.85 8.66
C ASP A 557 13.79 -13.49 7.25
N ILE A 558 12.76 -12.66 7.11
CA ILE A 558 12.34 -12.11 5.81
C ILE A 558 13.51 -11.41 5.12
N LEU A 559 14.30 -10.61 5.83
CA LEU A 559 15.47 -9.93 5.30
C LEU A 559 16.52 -10.92 4.76
N LYS A 560 16.77 -12.00 5.50
CA LYS A 560 17.68 -13.07 5.09
C LYS A 560 17.25 -13.69 3.76
N TYR A 561 15.99 -14.04 3.62
CA TYR A 561 15.48 -14.70 2.42
C TYR A 561 15.37 -13.75 1.24
N LEU A 562 14.97 -12.49 1.45
CA LEU A 562 14.94 -11.49 0.38
C LEU A 562 16.35 -11.19 -0.15
N THR A 563 17.33 -11.02 0.74
CA THR A 563 18.72 -10.79 0.32
C THR A 563 19.32 -12.01 -0.35
N GLN A 564 18.95 -13.22 0.08
CA GLN A 564 19.35 -14.46 -0.63
C GLN A 564 18.82 -14.50 -2.07
N GLN A 565 17.58 -14.02 -2.32
CA GLN A 565 17.05 -13.95 -3.69
C GLN A 565 17.83 -12.96 -4.56
N LEU A 566 18.21 -11.81 -4.01
CA LEU A 566 19.05 -10.83 -4.72
C LEU A 566 20.41 -11.46 -5.10
N ILE A 567 20.98 -12.24 -4.20
CA ILE A 567 22.25 -12.97 -4.44
C ILE A 567 22.06 -14.00 -5.54
N ASN A 568 20.99 -14.81 -5.47
CA ASN A 568 20.71 -15.86 -6.45
C ASN A 568 20.45 -15.28 -7.85
N ALA A 569 19.87 -14.09 -7.93
CA ALA A 569 19.62 -13.38 -9.18
C ALA A 569 20.84 -12.62 -9.73
N ASP A 570 21.97 -12.65 -9.02
CA ASP A 570 23.21 -11.90 -9.31
C ASP A 570 22.98 -10.37 -9.41
N VAL A 571 22.05 -9.84 -8.63
CA VAL A 571 21.75 -8.40 -8.56
C VAL A 571 22.09 -7.78 -7.21
N ALA A 572 22.65 -8.58 -6.29
CA ALA A 572 23.04 -8.12 -4.95
C ALA A 572 24.38 -7.38 -4.97
N ARG A 573 24.55 -6.43 -5.90
CA ARG A 573 25.75 -5.65 -6.10
C ARG A 573 25.44 -4.18 -6.32
N ILE A 574 26.30 -3.31 -5.83
CA ILE A 574 26.17 -1.86 -5.96
C ILE A 574 27.53 -1.20 -6.08
N HIS A 575 27.65 -0.26 -7.01
CA HIS A 575 28.84 0.60 -7.08
C HIS A 575 28.91 1.46 -5.81
N VAL A 576 30.05 1.55 -5.15
CA VAL A 576 30.16 2.21 -3.83
C VAL A 576 29.76 3.69 -3.84
N LEU A 577 29.87 4.38 -4.98
CA LEU A 577 29.39 5.76 -5.14
C LEU A 577 27.86 5.87 -5.32
N ASP A 578 27.15 4.77 -5.47
CA ASP A 578 25.68 4.74 -5.51
C ASP A 578 25.08 4.46 -4.12
N ILE A 579 25.93 4.16 -3.13
CA ILE A 579 25.51 4.08 -1.74
C ILE A 579 25.19 5.52 -1.26
N PRO A 580 24.01 5.73 -0.64
CA PRO A 580 23.59 7.06 -0.20
C PRO A 580 24.67 7.82 0.61
N GLU A 581 24.66 9.14 0.49
CA GLU A 581 25.59 10.07 1.15
C GLU A 581 27.07 9.87 0.75
N ASN A 582 27.34 9.10 -0.32
CA ASN A 582 28.70 8.71 -0.72
C ASN A 582 29.51 8.08 0.43
N ALA A 583 28.84 7.39 1.35
CA ALA A 583 29.44 6.90 2.60
C ALA A 583 30.70 6.04 2.38
N PHE A 584 30.81 5.34 1.25
CA PHE A 584 31.94 4.49 0.91
C PHE A 584 32.83 5.07 -0.23
N ALA A 585 32.77 6.39 -0.49
CA ALA A 585 33.56 7.02 -1.55
C ALA A 585 35.07 6.83 -1.38
N ASP A 586 35.55 6.73 -0.15
CA ASP A 586 36.97 6.47 0.16
C ASP A 586 37.48 5.15 -0.48
N PHE A 587 36.59 4.21 -0.81
CA PHE A 587 36.94 2.93 -1.47
C PHE A 587 37.18 3.06 -2.99
N VAL A 588 37.00 4.24 -3.59
CA VAL A 588 37.40 4.55 -4.96
C VAL A 588 38.49 5.66 -4.98
N ASP A 589 38.85 6.24 -3.84
CA ASP A 589 39.96 7.18 -3.74
C ASP A 589 41.26 6.39 -3.62
N ARG A 590 42.05 6.45 -4.70
CA ARG A 590 43.32 5.76 -4.75
C ARG A 590 44.25 6.21 -3.61
N SER A 591 44.32 7.52 -3.33
CA SER A 591 45.23 8.07 -2.32
C SER A 591 44.94 7.59 -0.91
N VAL A 592 43.68 7.23 -0.66
CA VAL A 592 43.19 6.64 0.60
C VAL A 592 43.45 5.14 0.60
N LEU A 593 43.02 4.44 -0.46
CA LEU A 593 43.02 2.98 -0.49
C LEU A 593 44.42 2.39 -0.59
N GLU A 594 45.41 3.07 -1.28
CA GLU A 594 46.79 2.62 -1.36
C GLU A 594 47.52 2.60 -0.03
N GLN A 595 47.03 3.29 1.00
CA GLN A 595 47.56 3.25 2.35
C GLN A 595 47.28 1.91 3.02
N SER A 596 46.17 1.28 2.67
CA SER A 596 45.73 -0.02 3.17
C SER A 596 46.07 -1.16 2.25
N LEU A 597 46.26 -0.89 0.95
CA LEU A 597 46.60 -1.84 -0.12
C LEU A 597 47.91 -1.47 -0.78
N PRO A 598 49.05 -1.93 -0.23
CA PRO A 598 50.39 -1.56 -0.76
C PRO A 598 50.57 -1.89 -2.25
N GLY A 599 49.93 -2.93 -2.76
CA GLY A 599 49.98 -3.33 -4.17
C GLY A 599 49.50 -2.25 -5.14
N LEU A 600 48.63 -1.33 -4.74
CA LEU A 600 48.16 -0.21 -5.57
C LEU A 600 49.27 0.83 -5.86
N LYS A 601 50.25 0.92 -4.98
CA LYS A 601 51.42 1.86 -5.18
C LYS A 601 52.27 1.48 -6.36
N SER A 602 52.29 0.20 -6.74
CA SER A 602 53.05 -0.29 -7.89
C SER A 602 52.42 0.01 -9.24
N LEU A 603 51.14 0.45 -9.28
CA LEU A 603 50.41 0.77 -10.49
C LEU A 603 50.75 2.22 -10.98
N PRO A 604 50.62 2.50 -12.29
CA PRO A 604 50.78 3.83 -12.86
C PRO A 604 49.95 4.89 -12.12
N ALA A 605 50.45 6.15 -12.07
CA ALA A 605 49.82 7.23 -11.31
C ALA A 605 48.43 7.60 -11.82
N ASP A 606 48.12 7.37 -13.08
CA ASP A 606 46.86 7.62 -13.76
C ASP A 606 45.85 6.47 -13.67
N THR A 607 46.15 5.46 -12.85
CA THR A 607 45.23 4.32 -12.66
C THR A 607 43.98 4.75 -11.93
N GLU A 608 42.82 4.57 -12.60
CA GLU A 608 41.48 4.73 -12.02
C GLU A 608 41.11 3.51 -11.20
N LEU A 609 40.32 3.73 -10.15
CA LEU A 609 39.73 2.67 -9.32
C LEU A 609 38.20 2.62 -9.52
N ARG A 610 37.69 1.41 -9.60
CA ARG A 610 36.27 1.11 -9.48
C ARG A 610 36.08 0.10 -8.36
N THR A 611 35.17 0.37 -7.43
CA THR A 611 34.85 -0.57 -6.36
C THR A 611 33.37 -0.83 -6.34
N VAL A 612 33.01 -2.13 -6.36
CA VAL A 612 31.64 -2.62 -6.32
C VAL A 612 31.46 -3.45 -5.07
N LEU A 613 30.48 -3.09 -4.27
CA LEU A 613 30.07 -3.88 -3.11
C LEU A 613 29.15 -5.00 -3.56
N HIS A 614 29.52 -6.24 -3.28
CA HIS A 614 28.71 -7.43 -3.48
C HIS A 614 28.25 -7.97 -2.12
N LEU A 615 26.98 -8.26 -1.99
CA LEU A 615 26.46 -9.10 -0.93
C LEU A 615 26.57 -10.55 -1.38
N THR A 616 27.51 -11.30 -0.79
CA THR A 616 27.79 -12.69 -1.17
C THR A 616 27.17 -13.71 -0.23
N LYS A 617 26.75 -13.24 0.96
CA LYS A 617 25.92 -13.99 1.91
C LYS A 617 24.74 -13.13 2.35
N PRO A 618 23.59 -13.74 2.65
CA PRO A 618 22.41 -12.98 3.05
C PRO A 618 22.65 -12.20 4.33
N LEU A 619 21.94 -11.08 4.48
CA LEU A 619 21.89 -10.33 5.72
C LEU A 619 21.13 -11.13 6.78
N GLU A 620 21.56 -11.03 8.03
CA GLU A 620 20.95 -11.72 9.15
C GLU A 620 20.67 -10.74 10.29
N VAL A 621 19.61 -11.02 11.04
CA VAL A 621 19.34 -10.32 12.30
C VAL A 621 19.25 -11.36 13.41
N GLY A 622 20.21 -11.32 14.30
CA GLY A 622 20.26 -12.17 15.48
C GLY A 622 19.77 -11.44 16.74
N ASN A 623 20.00 -12.05 17.88
CA ASN A 623 19.74 -11.48 19.18
C ASN A 623 21.02 -11.52 20.01
N ASP A 624 21.39 -10.42 20.61
CA ASP A 624 22.46 -10.41 21.62
C ASP A 624 21.93 -11.05 22.91
N GLU A 625 22.54 -12.14 23.35
CA GLU A 625 22.10 -12.87 24.53
C GLU A 625 22.26 -12.08 25.84
N GLN A 626 23.17 -11.10 25.89
CA GLN A 626 23.45 -10.31 27.08
C GLN A 626 22.53 -9.09 27.21
N THR A 627 22.32 -8.40 26.08
CA THR A 627 21.56 -7.15 26.07
C THR A 627 20.13 -7.33 25.56
N SER A 628 19.80 -8.49 24.99
CA SER A 628 18.53 -8.77 24.31
C SER A 628 18.21 -7.81 23.17
N LYS A 629 19.23 -7.15 22.60
CA LYS A 629 19.08 -6.26 21.45
C LYS A 629 19.17 -7.02 20.14
N PRO A 630 18.53 -6.56 19.05
CA PRO A 630 18.78 -7.11 17.73
C PRO A 630 20.23 -6.80 17.27
N VAL A 631 20.88 -7.80 16.70
CA VAL A 631 22.21 -7.68 16.09
C VAL A 631 22.03 -7.83 14.59
N PHE A 632 22.26 -6.75 13.87
CA PHE A 632 22.26 -6.76 12.41
C PHE A 632 23.63 -7.20 11.92
N SER A 633 23.64 -8.23 11.07
CA SER A 633 24.87 -8.85 10.60
C SER A 633 24.89 -8.95 9.08
N ALA A 634 26.03 -8.58 8.51
CA ALA A 634 26.41 -8.93 7.15
C ALA A 634 27.58 -9.92 7.21
N PRO A 635 27.33 -11.22 7.08
CA PRO A 635 28.34 -12.24 7.29
C PRO A 635 29.47 -12.19 6.27
N GLU A 636 29.24 -11.63 5.09
CA GLU A 636 30.26 -11.37 4.09
C GLU A 636 29.82 -10.27 3.11
N LEU A 637 30.43 -9.09 3.23
CA LEU A 637 30.39 -8.02 2.25
C LEU A 637 31.69 -8.07 1.45
N THR A 638 31.61 -8.20 0.15
CA THR A 638 32.79 -8.25 -0.72
C THR A 638 32.89 -6.97 -1.53
N PHE A 639 33.94 -6.21 -1.32
CA PHE A 639 34.31 -5.05 -2.14
C PHE A 639 35.26 -5.53 -3.24
N GLU A 640 34.77 -5.65 -4.44
CA GLU A 640 35.57 -5.96 -5.61
C GLU A 640 36.23 -4.67 -6.11
N VAL A 641 37.55 -4.63 -5.99
CA VAL A 641 38.37 -3.52 -6.48
C VAL A 641 38.89 -3.85 -7.87
N SER A 642 38.57 -3.01 -8.84
CA SER A 642 39.05 -3.09 -10.21
C SER A 642 39.87 -1.83 -10.57
N THR A 643 40.83 -1.99 -11.45
CA THR A 643 41.72 -0.94 -11.91
C THR A 643 41.68 -0.75 -13.42
N ARG A 644 41.88 0.47 -13.88
CA ARG A 644 41.96 0.78 -15.31
C ARG A 644 43.00 1.91 -15.49
N THR A 645 43.94 1.75 -16.42
CA THR A 645 44.85 2.81 -16.86
C THR A 645 44.29 3.49 -18.11
N ALA A 646 44.81 4.67 -18.47
CA ALA A 646 44.41 5.39 -19.67
C ALA A 646 44.57 4.59 -20.97
N GLU A 647 45.52 3.65 -21.00
CA GLU A 647 45.76 2.76 -22.15
C GLU A 647 44.83 1.54 -22.19
N GLN A 648 44.16 1.21 -21.07
CA GLN A 648 43.31 0.04 -20.95
C GLN A 648 41.86 0.41 -21.25
N LYS A 649 41.21 -0.34 -22.16
CA LYS A 649 39.80 -0.12 -22.46
C LYS A 649 38.85 -0.80 -21.44
N GLN A 650 39.34 -1.83 -20.77
CA GLN A 650 38.54 -2.67 -19.87
C GLN A 650 39.07 -2.58 -18.45
N TRP A 651 38.15 -2.66 -17.49
CA TRP A 651 38.48 -2.80 -16.09
C TRP A 651 39.10 -4.15 -15.81
N GLN A 652 40.20 -4.14 -15.05
CA GLN A 652 40.87 -5.34 -14.61
C GLN A 652 40.69 -5.51 -13.11
N ARG A 653 40.24 -6.67 -12.70
CA ARG A 653 40.07 -6.96 -11.30
C ARG A 653 41.43 -6.98 -10.60
N PHE A 654 41.55 -6.15 -9.58
CA PHE A 654 42.73 -6.08 -8.73
C PHE A 654 42.62 -7.10 -7.59
N GLY A 655 41.49 -7.11 -6.89
CA GLY A 655 41.20 -8.04 -5.80
C GLY A 655 39.88 -7.82 -5.11
N ASN A 656 39.62 -8.66 -4.11
CA ASN A 656 38.45 -8.64 -3.27
C ASN A 656 38.83 -8.32 -1.83
N LEU A 657 38.17 -7.35 -1.24
CA LEU A 657 38.22 -7.08 0.19
C LEU A 657 36.94 -7.61 0.82
N LYS A 658 37.05 -8.55 1.75
CA LYS A 658 35.91 -9.17 2.39
C LYS A 658 35.77 -8.72 3.82
N PHE A 659 34.60 -8.23 4.18
CA PHE A 659 34.26 -7.77 5.52
C PHE A 659 33.11 -8.59 6.07
N ALA A 660 33.22 -9.11 7.28
CA ALA A 660 32.09 -9.57 8.05
C ALA A 660 31.86 -8.57 9.20
N VAL A 661 30.64 -8.06 9.28
CA VAL A 661 30.25 -7.03 10.22
C VAL A 661 28.99 -7.45 10.97
N GLY A 662 28.98 -7.21 12.30
CA GLY A 662 27.82 -7.35 13.14
C GLY A 662 27.75 -6.21 14.14
N GLN A 663 26.56 -5.61 14.30
CA GLN A 663 26.39 -4.47 15.20
C GLN A 663 25.01 -4.53 15.86
N PRO A 664 24.94 -4.40 17.20
CA PRO A 664 23.67 -4.27 17.89
C PRO A 664 23.07 -2.88 17.71
N ALA A 665 21.74 -2.80 17.70
CA ALA A 665 21.04 -1.54 17.59
C ALA A 665 19.80 -1.52 18.50
N ASP A 666 19.44 -0.32 18.99
CA ASP A 666 18.13 -0.07 19.57
C ASP A 666 17.16 0.38 18.48
N ILE A 667 15.91 -0.09 18.60
CA ILE A 667 14.84 0.32 17.69
C ILE A 667 14.03 1.39 18.39
N LEU A 668 14.06 2.59 17.87
CA LEU A 668 13.40 3.75 18.44
C LEU A 668 12.31 4.27 17.52
N LEU A 669 11.23 4.74 18.13
CA LEU A 669 10.22 5.52 17.43
C LEU A 669 10.56 7.00 17.57
N ARG A 670 10.79 7.67 16.45
CA ARG A 670 11.03 9.12 16.39
C ARG A 670 9.83 9.85 15.80
N ARG A 671 9.49 10.96 16.43
CA ARG A 671 8.51 11.91 15.91
C ARG A 671 9.22 12.90 15.00
N ILE A 672 8.91 12.90 13.70
CA ILE A 672 9.47 13.82 12.71
C ILE A 672 8.62 15.10 12.66
N SER A 673 7.29 14.91 12.65
CA SER A 673 6.32 16.00 12.67
C SER A 673 5.07 15.56 13.45
N HIS A 674 4.06 16.40 13.52
CA HIS A 674 2.76 16.02 14.13
C HIS A 674 2.10 14.84 13.42
N VAL A 675 2.35 14.68 12.12
CA VAL A 675 1.72 13.66 11.26
C VAL A 675 2.68 12.56 10.81
N GLN A 676 3.98 12.67 11.10
CA GLN A 676 4.97 11.69 10.63
C GLN A 676 5.74 11.07 11.79
N ARG A 677 5.90 9.76 11.69
CA ARG A 677 6.71 8.95 12.59
C ARG A 677 7.76 8.20 11.78
N ALA A 678 8.90 7.95 12.37
CA ALA A 678 9.93 7.11 11.78
C ALA A 678 10.42 6.06 12.78
N LEU A 679 10.75 4.90 12.24
CA LEU A 679 11.61 3.94 12.92
C LEU A 679 13.05 4.41 12.75
N GLN A 680 13.76 4.51 13.84
CA GLN A 680 15.18 4.81 13.88
C GLN A 680 15.93 3.65 14.49
N LEU A 681 17.01 3.22 13.81
CA LEU A 681 18.00 2.34 14.40
C LEU A 681 19.07 3.19 15.07
N GLU A 682 19.18 3.08 16.37
CA GLU A 682 20.27 3.68 17.14
C GLU A 682 21.33 2.62 17.39
N TRP A 683 22.41 2.71 16.61
CA TRP A 683 23.49 1.75 16.65
C TRP A 683 24.27 1.93 17.95
N THR A 684 24.31 0.89 18.75
CA THR A 684 25.04 0.84 20.02
C THR A 684 26.34 0.09 19.79
N ASP A 685 27.36 0.44 20.49
CA ASP A 685 28.71 -0.15 20.43
C ASP A 685 29.39 0.00 19.04
N ASP A 686 30.68 -0.23 18.98
CA ASP A 686 31.42 -0.32 17.73
C ASP A 686 31.11 -1.65 17.01
N PRO A 687 31.06 -1.65 15.65
CA PRO A 687 30.79 -2.85 14.91
C PRO A 687 31.88 -3.92 15.16
N GLN A 688 31.47 -5.15 15.41
CA GLN A 688 32.35 -6.30 15.39
C GLN A 688 32.74 -6.58 13.94
N LEU A 689 34.01 -6.54 13.63
CA LEU A 689 34.53 -6.57 12.26
C LEU A 689 35.60 -7.64 12.11
N SER A 690 35.54 -8.40 11.01
CA SER A 690 36.67 -9.17 10.49
C SER A 690 36.96 -8.79 9.05
N VAL A 691 38.23 -8.81 8.66
CA VAL A 691 38.68 -8.39 7.33
C VAL A 691 39.64 -9.42 6.75
N THR A 692 39.37 -9.81 5.49
CA THR A 692 40.27 -10.61 4.65
C THR A 692 40.36 -10.01 3.25
N ALA A 693 41.44 -10.31 2.53
CA ALA A 693 41.60 -9.82 1.18
C ALA A 693 42.23 -10.90 0.28
N GLN A 694 41.80 -10.97 -0.97
CA GLN A 694 42.27 -11.91 -1.97
C GLN A 694 42.58 -11.17 -3.27
N SER A 695 43.65 -11.53 -3.94
CA SER A 695 44.00 -11.05 -5.28
C SER A 695 43.01 -11.57 -6.33
N ALA A 696 43.07 -11.05 -7.54
CA ALA A 696 42.26 -11.57 -8.66
C ALA A 696 42.51 -13.06 -8.94
N ALA A 697 43.70 -13.57 -8.60
CA ALA A 697 44.06 -15.00 -8.73
C ALA A 697 43.56 -15.88 -7.56
N GLY A 698 42.92 -15.26 -6.53
CA GLY A 698 42.45 -15.98 -5.35
C GLY A 698 43.51 -16.20 -4.26
N GLU A 699 44.70 -15.62 -4.43
CA GLU A 699 45.74 -15.69 -3.43
C GLU A 699 45.54 -14.59 -2.38
N ASP A 700 46.06 -14.79 -1.17
CA ASP A 700 46.01 -13.75 -0.12
C ASP A 700 46.70 -12.47 -0.59
N LEU A 701 45.99 -11.36 -0.48
CA LEU A 701 46.48 -10.02 -0.81
C LEU A 701 47.13 -9.40 0.43
N GLU A 702 48.32 -8.80 0.25
CA GLU A 702 48.96 -8.03 1.31
C GLU A 702 48.13 -6.79 1.64
N ILE A 703 47.70 -6.65 2.89
CA ILE A 703 46.86 -5.54 3.39
C ILE A 703 47.37 -5.05 4.74
N ASP A 704 47.24 -3.76 4.98
CA ASP A 704 47.29 -3.20 6.33
C ASP A 704 45.89 -3.34 6.96
N ARG A 705 45.69 -4.39 7.73
CA ARG A 705 44.37 -4.76 8.30
C ARG A 705 43.83 -3.69 9.25
N ASP A 706 44.66 -3.07 10.05
CA ASP A 706 44.22 -2.08 11.03
C ASP A 706 43.72 -0.81 10.35
N ARG A 707 44.44 -0.35 9.33
CA ARG A 707 43.99 0.81 8.52
C ARG A 707 42.73 0.50 7.73
N LEU A 708 42.67 -0.67 7.10
CA LEU A 708 41.50 -1.07 6.32
C LEU A 708 40.26 -1.22 7.20
N SER A 709 40.40 -1.79 8.41
CA SER A 709 39.35 -1.87 9.41
C SER A 709 38.89 -0.50 9.85
N THR A 710 39.83 0.41 10.15
CA THR A 710 39.50 1.78 10.53
C THR A 710 38.75 2.53 9.42
N LEU A 711 39.18 2.37 8.17
CA LEU A 711 38.52 2.95 7.01
C LEU A 711 37.08 2.41 6.87
N PHE A 712 36.90 1.11 6.96
CA PHE A 712 35.58 0.50 6.87
C PHE A 712 34.66 0.98 7.99
N VAL A 713 35.12 0.96 9.26
CA VAL A 713 34.34 1.41 10.42
C VAL A 713 33.90 2.86 10.25
N LYS A 714 34.79 3.74 9.76
CA LYS A 714 34.44 5.13 9.46
C LYS A 714 33.27 5.18 8.45
N CYS A 715 33.43 4.54 7.29
CA CYS A 715 32.41 4.54 6.24
C CYS A 715 31.09 3.91 6.70
N TRP A 716 31.17 2.82 7.45
CA TRP A 716 30.03 2.14 8.04
C TRP A 716 29.27 3.05 9.02
N ASN A 717 29.97 3.71 9.93
CA ASN A 717 29.39 4.64 10.90
C ASN A 717 28.76 5.88 10.20
N ASP A 718 29.39 6.39 9.14
CA ASP A 718 28.84 7.49 8.35
C ASP A 718 27.53 7.06 7.66
N TRP A 719 27.50 5.86 7.08
CA TRP A 719 26.31 5.30 6.44
C TRP A 719 25.18 5.01 7.42
N THR A 720 25.49 4.37 8.56
CA THR A 720 24.49 3.95 9.55
C THR A 720 23.92 5.13 10.35
N ARG A 721 24.67 6.24 10.47
CA ARG A 721 24.20 7.42 11.23
C ARG A 721 23.47 8.46 10.37
N GLN A 722 23.73 8.53 9.08
CA GLN A 722 23.22 9.60 8.21
C GLN A 722 22.31 9.11 7.08
N GLY A 723 22.41 7.84 6.71
CA GLY A 723 21.70 7.28 5.56
C GLY A 723 20.27 6.79 5.88
N PRO A 724 19.56 6.28 4.86
CA PRO A 724 18.26 5.63 5.04
C PRO A 724 18.28 4.46 6.04
N ALA A 725 19.44 3.84 6.26
CA ALA A 725 19.64 2.81 7.27
C ALA A 725 19.48 3.33 8.72
N ALA A 726 19.56 4.65 8.92
CA ALA A 726 19.39 5.25 10.24
C ALA A 726 17.91 5.50 10.57
N GLN A 727 17.08 5.82 9.57
CA GLN A 727 15.72 6.28 9.80
C GLN A 727 14.81 5.95 8.62
N THR A 728 13.69 5.27 8.92
CA THR A 728 12.64 4.96 7.93
C THR A 728 11.32 5.58 8.35
N VAL A 729 10.78 6.47 7.51
CA VAL A 729 9.46 7.07 7.73
C VAL A 729 8.39 6.04 7.45
N ILE A 730 7.51 5.82 8.43
CA ILE A 730 6.35 4.96 8.28
C ILE A 730 5.13 5.86 8.11
N PRO A 731 4.45 5.79 6.96
CA PRO A 731 3.25 6.59 6.73
C PRO A 731 2.11 6.15 7.63
N ASP A 732 1.19 7.08 7.92
CA ASP A 732 -0.07 6.74 8.56
C ASP A 732 -0.89 5.83 7.63
N ILE A 733 -1.57 4.83 8.20
CA ILE A 733 -2.47 3.95 7.45
C ILE A 733 -3.83 4.64 7.38
N ASP A 734 -4.28 5.00 6.17
CA ASP A 734 -5.59 5.60 5.95
C ASP A 734 -6.61 4.51 5.61
N LEU A 735 -7.61 4.37 6.46
CA LEU A 735 -8.69 3.40 6.35
C LEU A 735 -10.04 4.08 6.04
N GLY A 736 -10.01 5.25 5.45
CA GLY A 736 -11.19 6.04 5.10
C GLY A 736 -11.61 6.98 6.23
N LEU A 737 -12.56 6.59 7.06
CA LEU A 737 -12.96 7.40 8.23
C LEU A 737 -11.95 7.33 9.39
N THR A 738 -11.05 6.36 9.36
CA THR A 738 -10.10 6.06 10.43
C THR A 738 -8.67 6.16 9.90
N GLN A 739 -7.80 6.84 10.66
CA GLN A 739 -6.36 6.82 10.43
C GLN A 739 -5.69 6.05 11.57
N LEU A 740 -4.68 5.25 11.24
CA LEU A 740 -3.83 4.60 12.21
C LEU A 740 -2.41 5.12 12.09
N ARG A 741 -1.83 5.46 13.22
CA ARG A 741 -0.47 6.00 13.32
C ARG A 741 0.42 5.05 14.11
N LEU A 742 1.66 4.91 13.66
CA LEU A 742 2.67 4.18 14.40
C LEU A 742 2.85 4.80 15.80
N SER A 743 2.52 4.05 16.84
CA SER A 743 2.53 4.51 18.24
C SER A 743 3.66 3.91 19.06
N SER A 744 4.14 2.71 18.71
CA SER A 744 5.32 2.11 19.33
C SER A 744 6.05 1.19 18.38
N ALA A 745 7.32 0.98 18.64
CA ALA A 745 8.15 -0.04 18.01
C ALA A 745 9.05 -0.68 19.06
N SER A 746 9.26 -1.97 18.98
CA SER A 746 10.08 -2.70 19.94
C SER A 746 10.63 -3.99 19.31
N TRP A 747 11.80 -4.39 19.77
CA TRP A 747 12.31 -5.71 19.49
C TRP A 747 11.71 -6.71 20.49
N ARG A 748 11.07 -7.75 19.97
CA ARG A 748 10.51 -8.85 20.77
C ARG A 748 10.96 -10.17 20.13
N ASN A 749 12.19 -10.57 20.42
CA ASN A 749 12.80 -11.75 19.81
C ASN A 749 11.78 -12.89 19.58
N PRO A 750 11.59 -13.41 18.36
CA PRO A 750 12.33 -13.09 17.14
C PRO A 750 11.69 -12.02 16.24
N PHE A 751 10.82 -11.15 16.73
CA PHE A 751 10.06 -10.21 15.93
C PHE A 751 10.44 -8.74 16.18
N LEU A 752 10.49 -7.97 15.10
CA LEU A 752 10.29 -6.53 15.15
C LEU A 752 8.79 -6.27 15.34
N GLY A 753 8.38 -5.84 16.52
CA GLY A 753 7.00 -5.48 16.83
C GLY A 753 6.76 -4.00 16.61
N VAL A 754 5.69 -3.66 15.86
CA VAL A 754 5.19 -2.30 15.69
C VAL A 754 3.73 -2.24 16.07
N THR A 755 3.33 -1.17 16.75
CA THR A 755 1.94 -0.95 17.17
C THR A 755 1.41 0.29 16.46
N PHE A 756 0.26 0.16 15.85
CA PHE A 756 -0.51 1.27 15.29
C PHE A 756 -1.73 1.53 16.15
N SER A 757 -1.99 2.80 16.40
CA SER A 757 -3.16 3.25 17.14
C SER A 757 -3.78 4.48 16.47
N PRO A 758 -5.06 4.79 16.75
CA PRO A 758 -5.64 6.06 16.32
C PRO A 758 -4.78 7.23 16.81
N PRO A 759 -4.54 8.25 15.98
CA PRO A 759 -3.59 9.33 16.31
C PRO A 759 -4.07 10.27 17.41
N GLY A 760 -5.28 10.06 17.94
CA GLY A 760 -5.88 10.94 18.92
C GLY A 760 -6.26 12.32 18.36
N LEU A 761 -6.91 13.13 19.16
CA LEU A 761 -7.25 14.51 18.84
C LEU A 761 -7.01 15.36 20.07
N ARG A 762 -6.34 16.50 19.94
CA ARG A 762 -6.05 17.39 21.06
C ARG A 762 -6.68 18.77 20.86
N ILE A 763 -7.30 19.30 21.93
CA ILE A 763 -7.78 20.66 22.02
C ILE A 763 -7.09 21.35 23.19
N THR A 764 -6.32 22.40 22.93
CA THR A 764 -5.57 23.17 23.93
C THR A 764 -6.25 24.54 24.16
N ASN A 765 -6.18 25.05 25.36
CA ASN A 765 -6.63 26.41 25.67
C ASN A 765 -5.41 27.32 25.89
N SER A 766 -5.05 28.05 24.84
CA SER A 766 -3.98 29.08 24.87
C SER A 766 -4.47 30.47 25.22
N THR A 767 -5.65 30.57 25.82
CA THR A 767 -6.23 31.84 26.30
C THR A 767 -6.06 31.99 27.82
N ASP A 768 -6.38 33.17 28.34
CA ASP A 768 -6.35 33.51 29.76
C ASP A 768 -7.64 33.19 30.53
N GLN A 769 -8.66 32.63 29.85
CA GLN A 769 -9.96 32.32 30.42
C GLN A 769 -10.41 30.89 30.12
N PRO A 770 -11.28 30.30 30.98
CA PRO A 770 -11.83 28.99 30.72
C PRO A 770 -12.67 28.95 29.44
N MET A 771 -12.50 27.91 28.62
CA MET A 771 -13.24 27.69 27.37
C MET A 771 -14.23 26.54 27.52
N ALA A 772 -15.54 26.88 27.33
CA ALA A 772 -16.59 25.86 27.30
C ALA A 772 -16.94 25.49 25.87
N TYR A 773 -17.06 24.21 25.59
CA TYR A 773 -17.42 23.68 24.27
C TYR A 773 -18.12 22.30 24.39
N GLU A 774 -18.73 21.87 23.31
CA GLU A 774 -19.39 20.57 23.21
C GLU A 774 -18.85 19.83 22.01
N THR A 775 -18.79 18.50 22.11
CA THR A 775 -18.42 17.61 21.00
C THR A 775 -19.44 16.52 20.81
N LYS A 776 -19.47 15.97 19.59
CA LYS A 776 -20.26 14.79 19.26
C LYS A 776 -19.51 13.95 18.23
N GLY A 777 -19.55 12.63 18.42
CA GLY A 777 -19.09 11.67 17.42
C GLY A 777 -20.12 11.43 16.31
N PRO A 778 -19.81 10.61 15.31
CA PRO A 778 -20.74 10.26 14.22
C PRO A 778 -22.00 9.54 14.69
N PHE A 779 -21.91 8.83 15.84
CA PHE A 779 -22.97 7.96 16.35
C PHE A 779 -23.36 8.28 17.80
N SER A 780 -22.92 9.41 18.36
CA SER A 780 -23.23 9.85 19.71
C SER A 780 -24.02 11.13 19.73
N ASP A 781 -24.71 11.39 20.83
CA ASP A 781 -25.30 12.70 21.11
C ASP A 781 -24.22 13.73 21.50
N TRP A 782 -24.65 14.98 21.69
CA TRP A 782 -23.76 16.04 22.15
C TRP A 782 -23.32 15.80 23.60
N GLY A 783 -22.01 15.62 23.78
CA GLY A 783 -21.37 15.57 25.08
C GLY A 783 -20.89 16.94 25.53
N GLY A 784 -20.83 17.15 26.85
CA GLY A 784 -20.41 18.42 27.44
C GLY A 784 -21.57 19.20 28.07
N PRO A 785 -21.42 20.53 28.35
CA PRO A 785 -20.24 21.34 28.00
C PRO A 785 -18.98 20.94 28.76
N PHE A 786 -17.89 20.73 28.01
CA PHE A 786 -16.57 20.57 28.59
C PHE A 786 -15.94 21.90 28.89
N ASN A 787 -15.35 22.07 30.06
CA ASN A 787 -14.68 23.31 30.49
C ASN A 787 -13.17 23.10 30.50
N LEU A 788 -12.47 23.77 29.59
CA LEU A 788 -11.01 23.68 29.46
C LEU A 788 -10.36 24.92 30.07
N LYS A 789 -9.57 24.73 31.13
CA LYS A 789 -8.89 25.82 31.83
C LYS A 789 -7.76 26.43 30.99
N PRO A 790 -7.35 27.68 31.29
CA PRO A 790 -6.18 28.29 30.68
C PRO A 790 -4.94 27.43 30.81
N GLY A 791 -4.23 27.21 29.71
CA GLY A 791 -3.02 26.38 29.64
C GLY A 791 -3.23 24.88 29.64
N ASP A 792 -4.44 24.37 29.91
CA ASP A 792 -4.78 22.95 29.89
C ASP A 792 -5.14 22.46 28.47
N PHE A 793 -5.21 21.13 28.33
CA PHE A 793 -5.69 20.48 27.09
C PHE A 793 -6.63 19.33 27.41
N HIS A 794 -7.53 19.04 26.48
CA HIS A 794 -8.27 17.78 26.43
C HIS A 794 -7.74 16.93 25.28
N GLU A 795 -7.54 15.64 25.52
CA GLU A 795 -7.10 14.65 24.55
C GLU A 795 -8.19 13.59 24.37
N TYR A 796 -8.57 13.36 23.14
CA TYR A 796 -9.57 12.37 22.73
C TYR A 796 -8.86 11.21 22.03
N GLU A 797 -8.90 10.04 22.62
CA GLU A 797 -8.39 8.81 21.98
C GLU A 797 -9.47 8.21 21.12
N ILE A 798 -9.65 8.77 19.93
CA ILE A 798 -10.71 8.38 19.00
C ILE A 798 -10.14 8.10 17.61
N ALA A 799 -10.79 7.17 16.92
CA ALA A 799 -10.45 6.78 15.56
C ALA A 799 -11.28 7.49 14.48
N TYR A 800 -12.20 8.39 14.88
CA TYR A 800 -13.18 9.01 13.99
C TYR A 800 -13.22 10.54 14.19
N PRO A 801 -13.70 11.31 13.18
CA PRO A 801 -13.85 12.75 13.31
C PRO A 801 -14.88 13.14 14.39
N LEU A 802 -14.57 14.18 15.19
CA LEU A 802 -15.52 14.80 16.10
C LEU A 802 -16.13 16.04 15.48
N ILE A 803 -17.42 16.25 15.71
CA ILE A 803 -18.08 17.54 15.47
C ILE A 803 -17.97 18.35 16.75
N TYR A 804 -17.33 19.48 16.66
CA TYR A 804 -17.18 20.47 17.72
C TYR A 804 -18.23 21.57 17.55
N ARG A 805 -18.78 22.07 18.66
CA ARG A 805 -19.56 23.31 18.66
C ARG A 805 -19.32 24.15 19.90
N ARG A 806 -19.43 25.47 19.73
CA ARG A 806 -19.40 26.47 20.79
C ARG A 806 -20.22 27.67 20.40
N LYS A 807 -20.86 28.33 21.40
CA LYS A 807 -21.50 29.64 21.19
C LYS A 807 -20.47 30.75 21.17
N VAL A 808 -20.47 31.56 20.10
CA VAL A 808 -19.62 32.74 19.91
C VAL A 808 -20.53 33.87 19.41
N GLY A 809 -20.62 34.96 20.15
CA GLY A 809 -21.53 36.05 19.78
C GLY A 809 -23.04 35.68 19.76
N GLY A 810 -23.43 34.65 20.50
CA GLY A 810 -24.80 34.15 20.55
C GLY A 810 -25.13 33.02 19.54
N GLU A 811 -24.33 32.81 18.54
CA GLU A 811 -24.50 31.78 17.52
C GLU A 811 -23.57 30.58 17.74
N TYR A 812 -24.04 29.37 17.35
CA TYR A 812 -23.17 28.18 17.37
C TYR A 812 -22.21 28.19 16.19
N ARG A 813 -20.91 28.11 16.50
CA ARG A 813 -19.87 27.78 15.53
C ARG A 813 -19.56 26.27 15.61
N MET A 814 -19.61 25.62 14.48
CA MET A 814 -19.36 24.16 14.36
C MET A 814 -18.23 23.89 13.40
N PHE A 815 -17.38 22.90 13.75
CA PHE A 815 -16.29 22.41 12.92
C PHE A 815 -16.17 20.90 13.07
N THR A 816 -15.68 20.24 12.02
CA THR A 816 -15.27 18.83 12.09
C THR A 816 -13.77 18.79 12.41
N LEU A 817 -13.44 18.11 13.51
CA LEU A 817 -12.06 17.88 13.96
C LEU A 817 -11.64 16.49 13.54
N ALA A 818 -10.64 16.38 12.67
CA ALA A 818 -10.13 15.10 12.20
C ALA A 818 -9.27 14.40 13.27
N PRO A 819 -9.21 13.05 13.30
CA PRO A 819 -8.23 12.33 14.09
C PRO A 819 -6.82 12.81 13.77
N GLY A 820 -5.96 12.90 14.80
CA GLY A 820 -4.60 13.43 14.67
C GLY A 820 -4.48 14.95 14.63
N SER A 821 -5.60 15.68 14.59
CA SER A 821 -5.55 17.14 14.59
C SER A 821 -5.26 17.69 15.99
N HIS A 822 -4.50 18.77 16.01
CA HIS A 822 -4.32 19.59 17.19
C HIS A 822 -4.98 20.95 16.95
N SER A 823 -5.90 21.30 17.81
CA SER A 823 -6.62 22.58 17.76
C SER A 823 -6.39 23.37 19.03
N GLU A 824 -6.35 24.70 18.93
CA GLU A 824 -6.14 25.56 20.07
C GLU A 824 -7.16 26.73 20.12
N PHE A 825 -7.63 27.00 21.32
CA PHE A 825 -8.33 28.23 21.57
C PHE A 825 -7.34 29.38 21.67
N ARG A 826 -7.54 30.41 20.87
CA ARG A 826 -6.78 31.66 20.94
C ARG A 826 -7.66 32.86 20.57
N THR A 827 -7.29 34.03 21.07
CA THR A 827 -7.94 35.30 20.68
C THR A 827 -7.51 35.66 19.25
N PRO A 828 -8.45 35.98 18.34
CA PRO A 828 -8.10 36.42 16.99
C PRO A 828 -7.19 37.67 17.02
N ARG A 829 -6.34 37.84 16.01
CA ARG A 829 -5.43 38.99 15.91
C ARG A 829 -6.15 40.36 15.88
N GLU A 830 -7.37 40.36 15.35
CA GLU A 830 -8.24 41.54 15.26
C GLU A 830 -9.00 41.83 16.57
N GLY A 831 -8.74 41.03 17.60
CA GLY A 831 -9.48 41.07 18.87
C GLY A 831 -10.82 40.35 18.79
N GLY A 832 -11.54 40.28 19.90
CA GLY A 832 -12.86 39.64 19.99
C GLY A 832 -12.82 38.39 20.89
N GLU A 833 -13.92 37.62 20.85
CA GLU A 833 -14.00 36.39 21.65
C GLU A 833 -13.03 35.32 21.15
N PRO A 834 -12.38 34.59 22.06
CA PRO A 834 -11.53 33.47 21.68
C PRO A 834 -12.26 32.42 20.81
N GLN A 835 -11.59 31.91 19.78
CA GLN A 835 -12.12 30.91 18.85
C GLN A 835 -11.16 29.74 18.76
N LEU A 836 -11.67 28.62 18.25
CA LEU A 836 -10.85 27.42 17.98
C LEU A 836 -10.19 27.58 16.62
N PHE A 837 -8.90 27.39 16.57
CA PHE A 837 -8.07 27.37 15.35
C PHE A 837 -7.26 26.09 15.30
N GLN A 838 -6.84 25.68 14.13
CA GLN A 838 -5.81 24.67 14.03
C GLN A 838 -4.53 25.22 14.67
N ALA A 839 -3.94 24.46 15.58
CA ALA A 839 -2.68 24.83 16.22
C ALA A 839 -1.60 25.00 15.15
N ARG A 840 -0.79 26.06 15.28
CA ARG A 840 0.37 26.21 14.43
C ARG A 840 1.40 25.16 14.83
N GLU A 841 1.96 24.49 13.83
CA GLU A 841 3.09 23.62 14.02
C GLU A 841 4.33 24.51 14.33
N ASP A 842 4.62 24.71 15.59
CA ASP A 842 5.95 25.18 15.99
C ASP A 842 6.90 23.99 15.91
N LEU A 843 7.42 23.76 14.72
CA LEU A 843 8.46 22.74 14.44
C LEU A 843 9.76 22.95 15.24
N ASP A 844 9.86 24.06 16.00
CA ASP A 844 11.15 24.54 16.52
C ASP A 844 11.38 24.36 18.02
N THR A 845 10.42 23.98 18.83
CA THR A 845 10.61 24.00 20.29
C THR A 845 11.14 22.72 20.89
N GLU A 846 10.95 21.55 20.26
CA GLU A 846 11.56 20.30 20.74
C GLU A 846 12.96 20.02 20.16
N PHE A 847 13.28 20.57 19.01
CA PHE A 847 14.61 20.37 18.36
C PHE A 847 15.69 21.37 18.78
N ARG A 848 15.36 22.41 19.55
CA ARG A 848 16.31 23.41 20.05
C ARG A 848 16.83 23.17 21.46
N LYS A 849 16.58 22.04 22.08
CA LYS A 849 17.40 21.64 23.22
C LYS A 849 18.74 21.16 22.70
N LYS A 850 19.69 22.11 22.60
CA LYS A 850 21.10 21.81 22.50
C LYS A 850 21.53 20.82 23.59
N PRO A 851 22.43 19.87 23.27
CA PRO A 851 23.09 19.07 24.28
C PRO A 851 24.19 19.93 24.90
N GLU A 852 23.82 20.87 25.77
CA GLU A 852 24.75 21.58 26.68
C GLU A 852 24.00 21.61 28.01
N ASP A 853 24.41 20.66 28.87
CA ASP A 853 24.42 20.61 30.32
C ASP A 853 24.07 19.19 30.84
N GLU A 854 24.87 18.21 30.44
CA GLU A 854 25.06 17.01 31.23
C GLU A 854 26.33 17.18 32.08
N THR A 855 26.22 18.04 33.10
CA THR A 855 27.05 17.97 34.31
C THR A 855 26.18 18.36 35.47
N ASP A 856 25.37 17.44 35.96
CA ASP A 856 25.12 17.30 37.40
C ASP A 856 24.60 15.88 37.70
N ALA A 857 25.52 15.06 38.15
CA ALA A 857 25.26 13.78 38.75
C ALA A 857 24.56 13.99 40.11
N GLY A 858 23.35 13.52 40.24
CA GLY A 858 22.73 13.31 41.51
C GLY A 858 21.44 14.06 41.81
N ARG A 859 20.31 13.65 41.20
CA ARG A 859 18.99 13.76 41.82
C ARG A 859 18.09 12.63 41.41
N ASN A 860 17.62 11.92 42.38
CA ASN A 860 16.62 10.87 42.41
C ASN A 860 15.38 11.25 41.55
N PRO A 861 14.83 10.37 40.67
CA PRO A 861 13.61 10.65 39.91
C PRO A 861 12.37 10.23 40.72
N GLU A 862 12.07 10.97 41.78
CA GLU A 862 10.77 10.95 42.47
C GLU A 862 10.34 12.39 42.68
N SER A 863 9.63 12.89 41.70
CA SER A 863 8.63 14.00 41.70
C SER A 863 8.67 14.82 40.41
N ALA A 864 8.33 14.23 39.30
CA ALA A 864 7.78 14.99 38.17
C ALA A 864 6.28 14.98 38.35
N THR A 865 5.73 16.00 38.97
CA THR A 865 4.30 16.30 38.92
C THR A 865 3.94 16.61 37.48
N SER A 866 3.20 15.73 36.88
CA SER A 866 2.53 15.91 35.59
C SER A 866 1.68 17.19 35.64
N ALA A 867 1.80 18.04 34.63
CA ALA A 867 0.76 19.00 34.31
C ALA A 867 -0.54 18.22 34.11
N ASP A 868 -1.57 18.53 34.92
CA ASP A 868 -2.85 17.83 34.94
C ASP A 868 -3.64 18.10 33.64
N GLY A 869 -3.29 17.43 32.56
CA GLY A 869 -4.15 17.28 31.38
C GLY A 869 -5.27 16.30 31.69
N GLN A 870 -6.52 16.74 31.64
CA GLN A 870 -7.66 15.84 31.80
C GLN A 870 -7.83 14.99 30.55
N LYS A 871 -7.72 13.67 30.72
CA LYS A 871 -8.11 12.70 29.69
C LYS A 871 -9.63 12.62 29.64
N VAL A 872 -10.23 13.02 28.51
CA VAL A 872 -11.67 12.92 28.31
C VAL A 872 -11.94 11.65 27.51
N THR A 873 -12.55 10.68 28.16
CA THR A 873 -13.13 9.53 27.47
C THR A 873 -14.57 9.87 27.14
N LEU A 874 -14.93 9.89 25.86
CA LEU A 874 -16.33 9.89 25.48
C LEU A 874 -16.90 8.53 25.90
N SER A 875 -17.87 8.52 26.81
CA SER A 875 -18.65 7.32 27.08
C SER A 875 -19.38 6.97 25.78
N GLU A 876 -18.98 5.91 25.13
CA GLU A 876 -19.87 5.26 24.19
C GLU A 876 -21.06 4.82 25.03
N ASP A 877 -22.27 5.23 24.63
CA ASP A 877 -23.48 4.71 25.24
C ASP A 877 -23.46 3.19 25.08
N THR A 878 -23.00 2.52 26.13
CA THR A 878 -23.28 1.13 26.32
C THR A 878 -24.77 1.06 26.65
N GLU A 879 -25.61 1.03 25.63
CA GLU A 879 -26.93 0.40 25.78
C GLU A 879 -26.67 -1.07 26.11
N THR A 880 -26.51 -1.31 27.41
CA THR A 880 -26.63 -2.64 27.96
C THR A 880 -28.02 -3.12 27.59
N ALA A 881 -28.09 -4.16 26.79
CA ALA A 881 -29.29 -4.97 26.72
C ALA A 881 -29.79 -5.25 28.13
N PRO A 882 -31.09 -5.11 28.44
CA PRO A 882 -31.58 -5.32 29.79
C PRO A 882 -31.18 -6.71 30.24
N ALA A 883 -30.38 -6.77 31.29
CA ALA A 883 -30.05 -8.01 31.96
C ALA A 883 -31.39 -8.64 32.40
N GLU A 884 -31.66 -9.84 31.94
CA GLU A 884 -32.69 -10.67 32.53
C GLU A 884 -32.39 -10.80 34.00
N THR A 885 -33.17 -10.14 34.83
CA THR A 885 -33.22 -10.38 36.28
C THR A 885 -33.71 -11.79 36.46
N ALA A 886 -32.78 -12.71 36.64
CA ALA A 886 -33.07 -14.00 37.22
C ALA A 886 -33.58 -13.76 38.67
N GLY A 887 -34.90 -13.71 38.80
CA GLY A 887 -35.58 -13.69 40.08
C GLY A 887 -35.30 -14.98 40.82
N ASN A 888 -34.44 -14.89 41.79
CA ASN A 888 -34.23 -15.95 42.81
C ASN A 888 -35.42 -15.87 43.79
N SER A 889 -36.51 -16.57 43.52
CA SER A 889 -37.54 -16.86 44.53
C SER A 889 -37.12 -18.10 45.31
N ALA A 890 -36.50 -17.88 46.47
CA ALA A 890 -36.39 -18.88 47.48
C ALA A 890 -37.80 -19.30 47.99
N ALA A 891 -38.18 -20.52 47.71
CA ALA A 891 -39.34 -21.15 48.31
C ALA A 891 -39.09 -21.39 49.77
N ASN A 892 -39.97 -20.91 50.63
CA ASN A 892 -40.18 -21.49 51.91
C ASN A 892 -41.60 -22.07 51.93
N GLY A 893 -41.62 -23.36 52.25
CA GLY A 893 -42.71 -24.22 52.23
C GLY A 893 -43.76 -24.07 53.34
N LYS A 894 -44.74 -24.85 53.25
CA LYS A 894 -45.54 -25.65 54.11
C LYS A 894 -47.02 -25.61 53.76
N GLY A 895 -47.52 -26.79 53.56
CA GLY A 895 -48.74 -27.29 54.14
C GLY A 895 -50.01 -27.25 53.27
N ASP A 896 -50.36 -28.31 52.95
CA ASP A 896 -51.46 -29.17 52.72
C ASP A 896 -51.72 -29.61 51.30
#